data_47f33e7dd6dd74b0bc05d6a0a2ac817a
#
_entry.id   47f33e7dd6dd74b0bc05d6a0a2ac817a
#
_cell.length_a   1.000
_cell.length_b   1.000
_cell.length_c   1.000
_cell.angle_alpha   90.00
_cell.angle_beta   90.00
_cell.angle_gamma   90.00
#
_symmetry.space_group_name_H-M   'P 1'
#
loop_
_entity.id
_entity.type
_entity.pdbx_description
1 polymer ?
#
loop_
_entity_poly.entity_id
_entity_poly.type
_entity_poly.pdbx_seq_one_letter_code
_entity_poly.pdbx_strand_id
1 'polypeptide(L)'
;AQQEHETRAMLDGQIHDINMVASTISEIRDRLEYMTGRTYKDVCIAAAGRVLKTVEAEAEIDFNSETVVTTEKIYTLDMLGVENAYEKLREEQNSDDIKFYCVGYSVKHYYQNGYAITNLEGHKCNKISCEIIATFLPDEVVDGLYTAVERAGLYVANLTLEPIAAINVAIPERFRLLNIALVDVGAGTSDISITKDGSIIAYGMIPSAGDEITECLAKHYLTDFNEADALKCKSTEQEEVEFNDIMGLPYKISSDEIADVVKDAVQSITKSIAGKIIELNGGKSVSAVFVVGGGGKIRGFVESLAEFLELPKERVALRGSEVMGNIKFMQDDIKVDSLLVTPVGICLNYYEQRNNFIFVNINDERVKLYDNGKLAIIDAAMSIGFPNEDLFPKRGKSIIYNVNGEKRMARGKHGEACVIKMNGAEAGINTPVIQNAKIDIKPSTVGEDAVLEIEDIPEYKSTIKFTFNNKEVVCPRYVAVNGELVSGFYDIKDGDDIWFLDYYTLKQVFEFMDIIYSGKVYVNNVPADMNTKVYDNFSILCEIKKEEPNYNELYAKYGEPEFPTDVVYSINEIASDNNTVNDKYDSTLKENIHKTDETGRVDANEIETHSTGGETAGEQKNFMENIKKEIADEKWTMASTK
;
A
#
# COMPACT_ATOMS: atom_id res chain seq x y z
N ALA A 1 -17.13 27.77 -22.15
CA ALA A 1 -16.29 28.93 -21.83
C ALA A 1 -14.89 28.47 -21.54
N GLN A 2 -13.90 29.24 -21.88
CA GLN A 2 -12.49 28.98 -21.61
C GLN A 2 -11.90 30.24 -20.97
N GLN A 3 -11.04 30.05 -19.97
CA GLN A 3 -10.34 31.11 -19.27
C GLN A 3 -8.96 30.61 -18.89
N GLU A 4 -7.95 31.39 -19.20
CA GLU A 4 -6.60 31.16 -18.73
C GLU A 4 -6.39 31.78 -17.37
N HIS A 5 -5.52 31.19 -16.55
CA HIS A 5 -5.13 31.81 -15.28
C HIS A 5 -4.28 33.07 -15.55
N GLU A 6 -4.52 34.13 -14.79
CA GLU A 6 -3.72 35.36 -14.90
C GLU A 6 -2.23 35.13 -14.60
N THR A 7 -1.93 34.18 -13.74
CA THR A 7 -0.58 33.74 -13.42
C THR A 7 -0.54 32.21 -13.39
N ARG A 8 0.65 31.62 -13.32
CA ARG A 8 0.84 30.16 -13.20
C ARG A 8 0.32 29.62 -11.84
N ALA A 9 -1.01 29.55 -11.68
CA ALA A 9 -1.67 28.98 -10.51
C ALA A 9 -1.59 27.44 -10.45
N MET A 10 -1.34 26.81 -11.60
CA MET A 10 -1.11 25.38 -11.74
C MET A 10 0.27 25.14 -12.37
N LEU A 11 1.00 24.15 -11.87
CA LEU A 11 2.28 23.69 -12.41
C LEU A 11 2.25 22.16 -12.51
N ASP A 12 2.64 21.65 -13.68
CA ASP A 12 2.79 20.22 -13.91
C ASP A 12 1.53 19.38 -13.56
N GLY A 13 0.35 19.96 -13.80
CA GLY A 13 -0.93 19.32 -13.49
C GLY A 13 -1.36 19.41 -12.03
N GLN A 14 -0.64 20.16 -11.18
CA GLN A 14 -0.97 20.34 -9.76
C GLN A 14 -1.38 21.77 -9.44
N ILE A 15 -2.32 21.93 -8.51
CA ILE A 15 -2.74 23.23 -7.99
C ILE A 15 -1.67 23.75 -7.03
N HIS A 16 -1.07 24.88 -7.36
CA HIS A 16 -0.14 25.59 -6.49
C HIS A 16 -0.80 26.74 -5.72
N ASP A 17 -1.79 27.38 -6.31
CA ASP A 17 -2.59 28.42 -5.64
C ASP A 17 -4.09 28.11 -5.77
N ILE A 18 -4.62 27.55 -4.68
CA ILE A 18 -6.04 27.15 -4.60
C ILE A 18 -6.97 28.36 -4.78
N ASN A 19 -6.60 29.53 -4.25
CA ASN A 19 -7.46 30.71 -4.32
C ASN A 19 -7.55 31.25 -5.76
N MET A 20 -6.44 31.27 -6.46
CA MET A 20 -6.42 31.72 -7.86
C MET A 20 -7.20 30.76 -8.76
N VAL A 21 -7.02 29.44 -8.57
CA VAL A 21 -7.79 28.43 -9.31
C VAL A 21 -9.28 28.58 -9.01
N ALA A 22 -9.66 28.74 -7.76
CA ALA A 22 -11.05 28.94 -7.34
C ALA A 22 -11.65 30.23 -7.95
N SER A 23 -10.88 31.33 -8.02
CA SER A 23 -11.31 32.58 -8.67
C SER A 23 -11.61 32.36 -10.15
N THR A 24 -10.69 31.72 -10.88
CA THR A 24 -10.87 31.42 -12.31
C THR A 24 -12.07 30.50 -12.55
N ILE A 25 -12.30 29.50 -11.70
CA ILE A 25 -13.50 28.63 -11.77
C ILE A 25 -14.76 29.46 -11.55
N SER A 26 -14.75 30.36 -10.55
CA SER A 26 -15.91 31.26 -10.26
C SER A 26 -16.23 32.16 -11.44
N GLU A 27 -15.22 32.76 -12.06
CA GLU A 27 -15.41 33.61 -13.25
C GLU A 27 -16.05 32.86 -14.42
N ILE A 28 -15.56 31.63 -14.68
CA ILE A 28 -16.15 30.77 -15.72
C ILE A 28 -17.58 30.39 -15.37
N ARG A 29 -17.86 30.02 -14.12
CA ARG A 29 -19.20 29.70 -13.63
C ARG A 29 -20.13 30.86 -13.88
N ASP A 30 -19.78 32.05 -13.41
CA ASP A 30 -20.62 33.24 -13.50
C ASP A 30 -20.89 33.61 -14.97
N ARG A 31 -19.88 33.50 -15.82
CA ARG A 31 -20.02 33.68 -17.28
C ARG A 31 -20.96 32.69 -17.92
N LEU A 32 -20.85 31.37 -17.55
CA LEU A 32 -21.73 30.31 -18.05
C LEU A 32 -23.16 30.53 -17.56
N GLU A 33 -23.36 30.90 -16.29
CA GLU A 33 -24.66 31.19 -15.72
C GLU A 33 -25.33 32.35 -16.44
N TYR A 34 -24.57 33.43 -16.72
CA TYR A 34 -25.06 34.56 -17.50
C TYR A 34 -25.45 34.13 -18.95
N MET A 35 -24.64 33.34 -19.62
CA MET A 35 -24.88 32.90 -21.00
C MET A 35 -26.08 31.96 -21.13
N THR A 36 -26.25 31.08 -20.14
CA THR A 36 -27.26 29.99 -20.22
C THR A 36 -28.54 30.32 -19.47
N GLY A 37 -28.54 31.31 -18.58
CA GLY A 37 -29.63 31.60 -17.67
C GLY A 37 -29.91 30.51 -16.64
N ARG A 38 -28.91 29.63 -16.37
CA ARG A 38 -29.00 28.51 -15.44
C ARG A 38 -27.99 28.72 -14.31
N THR A 39 -28.34 28.26 -13.11
CA THR A 39 -27.41 28.22 -11.96
C THR A 39 -26.76 26.82 -11.91
N TYR A 40 -25.46 26.80 -11.78
CA TYR A 40 -24.69 25.56 -11.67
C TYR A 40 -24.23 25.37 -10.23
N LYS A 41 -24.44 24.16 -9.70
CA LYS A 41 -23.98 23.76 -8.36
C LYS A 41 -22.96 22.64 -8.42
N ASP A 42 -23.05 21.83 -9.45
CA ASP A 42 -22.25 20.63 -9.60
C ASP A 42 -21.32 20.77 -10.79
N VAL A 43 -20.10 20.26 -10.66
CA VAL A 43 -19.09 20.24 -11.72
C VAL A 43 -18.40 18.89 -11.78
N CYS A 44 -18.11 18.44 -12.99
CA CYS A 44 -17.24 17.29 -13.22
C CYS A 44 -15.81 17.77 -13.39
N ILE A 45 -14.89 17.12 -12.73
CA ILE A 45 -13.46 17.40 -12.79
C ILE A 45 -12.68 16.17 -13.23
N ALA A 46 -11.50 16.40 -13.78
CA ALA A 46 -10.54 15.34 -14.03
C ALA A 46 -9.24 15.64 -13.30
N ALA A 47 -8.60 14.58 -12.86
CA ALA A 47 -7.27 14.62 -12.31
C ALA A 47 -6.26 14.08 -13.32
N ALA A 48 -5.11 14.75 -13.38
CA ALA A 48 -3.93 14.33 -14.10
C ALA A 48 -2.69 14.61 -13.24
N GLY A 49 -1.54 14.29 -13.77
CA GLY A 49 -0.30 14.82 -13.25
C GLY A 49 0.68 13.79 -12.70
N ARG A 50 1.85 14.28 -12.32
CA ARG A 50 3.07 13.54 -11.93
C ARG A 50 2.88 12.56 -10.79
N VAL A 51 1.85 12.72 -10.02
CA VAL A 51 1.62 12.00 -8.77
C VAL A 51 0.72 10.78 -8.93
N LEU A 52 0.20 10.56 -10.15
CA LEU A 52 -0.57 9.36 -10.46
C LEU A 52 0.34 8.14 -10.37
N LYS A 53 -0.03 7.19 -9.54
CA LYS A 53 0.65 5.91 -9.40
C LYS A 53 -0.26 4.80 -9.90
N THR A 54 0.25 4.04 -10.86
CA THR A 54 -0.46 2.87 -11.38
C THR A 54 0.32 1.64 -10.97
N VAL A 55 -0.35 0.72 -10.29
CA VAL A 55 0.26 -0.50 -9.76
C VAL A 55 -0.50 -1.70 -10.29
N GLU A 56 0.23 -2.66 -10.82
CA GLU A 56 -0.29 -3.95 -11.22
C GLU A 56 -0.16 -4.93 -10.05
N ALA A 57 -1.23 -5.67 -9.80
CA ALA A 57 -1.25 -6.68 -8.77
C ALA A 57 -2.04 -7.91 -9.21
N GLU A 58 -1.70 -9.01 -8.59
CA GLU A 58 -2.40 -10.27 -8.73
C GLU A 58 -3.03 -10.63 -7.40
N ALA A 59 -4.18 -11.28 -7.46
CA ALA A 59 -4.81 -11.85 -6.28
C ALA A 59 -5.35 -13.23 -6.61
N GLU A 60 -5.39 -14.09 -5.59
CA GLU A 60 -5.92 -15.43 -5.74
C GLU A 60 -6.71 -15.86 -4.50
N ILE A 61 -7.73 -16.66 -4.72
CA ILE A 61 -8.52 -17.29 -3.67
C ILE A 61 -8.60 -18.78 -3.97
N ASP A 62 -8.11 -19.59 -3.03
CA ASP A 62 -8.24 -21.03 -3.05
C ASP A 62 -9.46 -21.48 -2.24
N PHE A 63 -10.25 -22.38 -2.79
CA PHE A 63 -11.40 -22.98 -2.11
C PHE A 63 -11.07 -24.40 -1.64
N ASN A 64 -11.45 -24.73 -0.42
CA ASN A 64 -11.24 -26.08 0.16
C ASN A 64 -12.00 -27.20 -0.59
N SER A 65 -13.00 -26.83 -1.39
CA SER A 65 -13.78 -27.73 -2.23
C SER A 65 -14.25 -26.99 -3.47
N GLU A 66 -14.64 -27.73 -4.51
CA GLU A 66 -15.21 -27.17 -5.71
C GLU A 66 -16.43 -26.29 -5.37
N THR A 67 -16.31 -25.00 -5.63
CA THR A 67 -17.25 -23.96 -5.18
C THR A 67 -17.79 -23.19 -6.38
N VAL A 68 -19.08 -22.85 -6.36
CA VAL A 68 -19.66 -21.92 -7.33
C VAL A 68 -19.19 -20.51 -7.01
N VAL A 69 -18.64 -19.84 -8.01
CA VAL A 69 -18.21 -18.44 -7.89
C VAL A 69 -19.43 -17.54 -7.94
N THR A 70 -19.64 -16.79 -6.89
CA THR A 70 -20.67 -15.76 -6.79
C THR A 70 -20.08 -14.38 -7.03
N THR A 71 -20.93 -13.39 -7.31
CA THR A 71 -20.52 -11.98 -7.44
C THR A 71 -19.74 -11.50 -6.22
N GLU A 72 -20.11 -11.91 -5.00
CA GLU A 72 -19.40 -11.59 -3.76
C GLU A 72 -17.96 -12.11 -3.76
N LYS A 73 -17.73 -13.32 -4.25
CA LYS A 73 -16.39 -13.90 -4.31
C LYS A 73 -15.51 -13.21 -5.33
N ILE A 74 -16.11 -12.81 -6.48
CA ILE A 74 -15.43 -12.00 -7.47
C ILE A 74 -15.03 -10.66 -6.85
N TYR A 75 -15.98 -10.02 -6.16
CA TYR A 75 -15.71 -8.79 -5.45
C TYR A 75 -14.59 -8.92 -4.40
N THR A 76 -14.63 -9.98 -3.60
CA THR A 76 -13.59 -10.27 -2.61
C THR A 76 -12.22 -10.44 -3.28
N LEU A 77 -12.18 -11.11 -4.43
CA LEU A 77 -10.97 -11.29 -5.23
C LEU A 77 -10.44 -9.95 -5.75
N ASP A 78 -11.32 -9.10 -6.30
CA ASP A 78 -10.95 -7.79 -6.83
C ASP A 78 -10.41 -6.89 -5.71
N MET A 79 -11.06 -6.89 -4.53
CA MET A 79 -10.61 -6.12 -3.38
C MET A 79 -9.26 -6.58 -2.84
N LEU A 80 -9.03 -7.88 -2.80
CA LEU A 80 -7.73 -8.43 -2.45
C LEU A 80 -6.65 -7.98 -3.45
N GLY A 81 -7.01 -7.91 -4.74
CA GLY A 81 -6.12 -7.36 -5.77
C GLY A 81 -5.79 -5.88 -5.54
N VAL A 82 -6.80 -5.05 -5.21
CA VAL A 82 -6.58 -3.63 -4.89
C VAL A 82 -5.71 -3.47 -3.64
N GLU A 83 -5.94 -4.29 -2.62
CA GLU A 83 -5.13 -4.28 -1.41
C GLU A 83 -3.66 -4.67 -1.71
N ASN A 84 -3.45 -5.72 -2.49
CA ASN A 84 -2.11 -6.13 -2.91
C ASN A 84 -1.42 -5.02 -3.73
N ALA A 85 -2.16 -4.30 -4.56
CA ALA A 85 -1.63 -3.14 -5.29
C ALA A 85 -1.24 -2.00 -4.33
N TYR A 86 -2.07 -1.74 -3.32
CA TYR A 86 -1.77 -0.72 -2.30
C TYR A 86 -0.55 -1.10 -1.45
N GLU A 87 -0.42 -2.37 -1.05
CA GLU A 87 0.77 -2.86 -0.34
C GLU A 87 2.05 -2.69 -1.18
N LYS A 88 2.01 -3.06 -2.46
CA LYS A 88 3.13 -2.84 -3.39
C LYS A 88 3.51 -1.36 -3.49
N LEU A 89 2.51 -0.48 -3.58
CA LEU A 89 2.74 0.95 -3.62
C LEU A 89 3.45 1.46 -2.36
N ARG A 90 3.05 0.97 -1.19
CA ARG A 90 3.67 1.32 0.10
C ARG A 90 5.11 0.80 0.19
N GLU A 91 5.37 -0.43 -0.25
CA GLU A 91 6.72 -1.01 -0.28
C GLU A 91 7.68 -0.19 -1.18
N GLU A 92 7.21 0.29 -2.32
CA GLU A 92 8.01 1.10 -3.24
C GLU A 92 8.35 2.49 -2.69
N GLN A 93 7.47 3.06 -1.87
CA GLN A 93 7.62 4.47 -1.43
C GLN A 93 8.55 4.64 -0.22
N ASN A 94 8.87 3.57 0.54
CA ASN A 94 9.73 3.62 1.76
C ASN A 94 9.33 4.69 2.81
N SER A 95 8.13 5.27 2.73
CA SER A 95 7.62 6.26 3.68
C SER A 95 6.15 6.01 3.98
N ASP A 96 5.82 5.91 5.26
CA ASP A 96 4.43 5.76 5.74
C ASP A 96 3.65 7.10 5.78
N ASP A 97 4.30 8.21 5.42
CA ASP A 97 3.75 9.56 5.63
C ASP A 97 2.77 9.99 4.53
N ILE A 98 2.83 9.42 3.32
CA ILE A 98 1.96 9.82 2.20
C ILE A 98 0.78 8.87 2.09
N LYS A 99 -0.42 9.40 2.31
CA LYS A 99 -1.66 8.68 2.07
C LYS A 99 -2.02 8.74 0.58
N PHE A 100 -2.51 7.65 0.06
CA PHE A 100 -2.96 7.55 -1.33
C PHE A 100 -4.42 7.10 -1.39
N TYR A 101 -5.18 7.71 -2.29
CA TYR A 101 -6.53 7.30 -2.64
C TYR A 101 -6.50 6.38 -3.86
N CYS A 102 -7.15 5.24 -3.77
CA CYS A 102 -7.47 4.45 -4.96
C CYS A 102 -8.60 5.16 -5.72
N VAL A 103 -8.26 5.83 -6.80
CA VAL A 103 -9.23 6.54 -7.64
C VAL A 103 -9.92 5.64 -8.66
N GLY A 104 -9.44 4.42 -8.82
CA GLY A 104 -10.06 3.41 -9.67
C GLY A 104 -9.18 2.19 -9.87
N TYR A 105 -9.81 1.09 -10.26
CA TYR A 105 -9.11 -0.12 -10.67
C TYR A 105 -9.78 -0.72 -11.90
N SER A 106 -9.04 -1.53 -12.63
CA SER A 106 -9.55 -2.31 -13.76
C SER A 106 -8.95 -3.70 -13.71
N VAL A 107 -9.80 -4.71 -13.85
CA VAL A 107 -9.34 -6.09 -13.99
C VAL A 107 -8.90 -6.31 -15.42
N LYS A 108 -7.64 -6.73 -15.60
CA LYS A 108 -7.10 -7.13 -16.89
C LYS A 108 -7.62 -8.50 -17.30
N HIS A 109 -7.45 -9.46 -16.40
CA HIS A 109 -7.80 -10.86 -16.63
C HIS A 109 -8.32 -11.52 -15.37
N TYR A 110 -9.31 -12.39 -15.55
CA TYR A 110 -9.71 -13.38 -14.56
C TYR A 110 -9.19 -14.76 -14.97
N TYR A 111 -8.92 -15.60 -13.98
CA TYR A 111 -8.51 -16.98 -14.19
C TYR A 111 -9.33 -17.93 -13.33
N GLN A 112 -9.76 -19.03 -13.96
CA GLN A 112 -10.42 -20.16 -13.32
C GLN A 112 -9.45 -21.35 -13.30
N ASN A 113 -9.02 -21.82 -12.14
CA ASN A 113 -8.03 -22.90 -12.01
C ASN A 113 -6.78 -22.70 -12.90
N GLY A 114 -6.32 -21.44 -13.06
CA GLY A 114 -5.18 -21.06 -13.88
C GLY A 114 -5.47 -20.84 -15.38
N TYR A 115 -6.72 -21.01 -15.84
CA TYR A 115 -7.12 -20.73 -17.22
C TYR A 115 -7.83 -19.37 -17.29
N ALA A 116 -7.40 -18.54 -18.25
CA ALA A 116 -8.02 -17.24 -18.47
C ALA A 116 -9.50 -17.38 -18.86
N ILE A 117 -10.35 -16.56 -18.26
CA ILE A 117 -11.80 -16.54 -18.50
C ILE A 117 -12.30 -15.09 -18.49
N THR A 118 -13.34 -14.82 -19.28
CA THR A 118 -13.91 -13.47 -19.37
C THR A 118 -14.83 -13.15 -18.17
N ASN A 119 -15.54 -14.14 -17.65
CA ASN A 119 -16.44 -13.98 -16.52
C ASN A 119 -16.38 -15.21 -15.62
N LEU A 120 -16.13 -15.00 -14.34
CA LEU A 120 -16.06 -16.06 -13.35
C LEU A 120 -17.44 -16.46 -12.78
N GLU A 121 -18.44 -15.59 -12.90
CA GLU A 121 -19.73 -15.78 -12.23
C GLU A 121 -20.43 -17.07 -12.68
N GLY A 122 -20.92 -17.83 -11.72
CA GLY A 122 -21.63 -19.09 -11.95
C GLY A 122 -20.76 -20.30 -12.25
N HIS A 123 -19.46 -20.13 -12.49
CA HIS A 123 -18.54 -21.23 -12.71
C HIS A 123 -18.17 -21.95 -11.41
N LYS A 124 -17.92 -23.26 -11.49
CA LYS A 124 -17.42 -24.07 -10.39
C LYS A 124 -15.92 -24.25 -10.51
N CYS A 125 -15.20 -23.99 -9.44
CA CYS A 125 -13.74 -24.13 -9.42
C CYS A 125 -13.20 -24.29 -8.00
N ASN A 126 -11.94 -24.69 -7.92
CA ASN A 126 -11.19 -24.77 -6.67
C ASN A 126 -10.32 -23.54 -6.44
N LYS A 127 -10.04 -22.78 -7.49
CA LYS A 127 -9.19 -21.60 -7.41
C LYS A 127 -9.66 -20.54 -8.40
N ILE A 128 -9.69 -19.30 -7.94
CA ILE A 128 -9.88 -18.12 -8.80
C ILE A 128 -8.72 -17.16 -8.59
N SER A 129 -8.30 -16.48 -9.64
CA SER A 129 -7.33 -15.39 -9.55
C SER A 129 -7.65 -14.29 -10.54
N CYS A 130 -7.13 -13.10 -10.26
CA CYS A 130 -7.22 -11.96 -11.16
C CYS A 130 -5.90 -11.22 -11.26
N GLU A 131 -5.72 -10.58 -12.40
CA GLU A 131 -4.71 -9.53 -12.61
C GLU A 131 -5.43 -8.20 -12.68
N ILE A 132 -5.04 -7.24 -11.85
CA ILE A 132 -5.66 -5.91 -11.82
C ILE A 132 -4.63 -4.81 -12.04
N ILE A 133 -5.11 -3.68 -12.51
CA ILE A 133 -4.43 -2.39 -12.44
C ILE A 133 -5.22 -1.51 -11.50
N ALA A 134 -4.57 -1.01 -10.44
CA ALA A 134 -5.14 -0.02 -9.57
C ALA A 134 -4.38 1.30 -9.71
N THR A 135 -5.11 2.41 -9.67
CA THR A 135 -4.58 3.75 -9.85
C THR A 135 -4.81 4.56 -8.58
N PHE A 136 -3.76 5.20 -8.12
CA PHE A 136 -3.72 5.91 -6.86
C PHE A 136 -3.30 7.36 -7.06
N LEU A 137 -3.92 8.28 -6.30
CA LEU A 137 -3.51 9.67 -6.18
C LEU A 137 -3.17 9.98 -4.72
N PRO A 138 -2.18 10.82 -4.46
CA PRO A 138 -1.97 11.35 -3.12
C PRO A 138 -3.19 12.12 -2.62
N ASP A 139 -3.48 11.98 -1.33
CA ASP A 139 -4.55 12.65 -0.61
C ASP A 139 -4.57 14.16 -0.87
N GLU A 140 -3.40 14.79 -0.73
CA GLU A 140 -3.22 16.24 -0.89
C GLU A 140 -3.67 16.76 -2.26
N VAL A 141 -3.53 15.96 -3.31
CA VAL A 141 -3.94 16.35 -4.68
C VAL A 141 -5.45 16.36 -4.80
N VAL A 142 -6.10 15.33 -4.30
CA VAL A 142 -7.55 15.20 -4.30
C VAL A 142 -8.16 16.31 -3.47
N ASP A 143 -7.67 16.51 -2.25
CA ASP A 143 -8.13 17.60 -1.36
C ASP A 143 -7.95 18.99 -1.97
N GLY A 144 -6.83 19.21 -2.66
CA GLY A 144 -6.59 20.46 -3.38
C GLY A 144 -7.63 20.75 -4.47
N LEU A 145 -7.97 19.72 -5.27
CA LEU A 145 -9.00 19.82 -6.32
C LEU A 145 -10.39 20.11 -5.73
N TYR A 146 -10.79 19.36 -4.70
CA TYR A 146 -12.08 19.55 -4.04
C TYR A 146 -12.17 20.92 -3.38
N THR A 147 -11.12 21.32 -2.66
CA THR A 147 -11.07 22.64 -1.99
C THR A 147 -11.18 23.79 -2.98
N ALA A 148 -10.54 23.71 -4.15
CA ALA A 148 -10.64 24.75 -5.18
C ALA A 148 -12.07 24.88 -5.72
N VAL A 149 -12.73 23.73 -5.97
CA VAL A 149 -14.12 23.69 -6.46
C VAL A 149 -15.10 24.21 -5.39
N GLU A 150 -14.96 23.80 -4.14
CA GLU A 150 -15.80 24.29 -3.02
C GLU A 150 -15.67 25.79 -2.81
N ARG A 151 -14.43 26.32 -2.87
CA ARG A 151 -14.20 27.78 -2.76
C ARG A 151 -14.81 28.55 -3.92
N ALA A 152 -14.97 27.92 -5.08
CA ALA A 152 -15.72 28.49 -6.20
C ALA A 152 -17.24 28.37 -6.02
N GLY A 153 -17.74 27.83 -4.90
CA GLY A 153 -19.18 27.65 -4.62
C GLY A 153 -19.82 26.53 -5.41
N LEU A 154 -19.05 25.55 -5.84
CA LEU A 154 -19.50 24.37 -6.58
C LEU A 154 -19.23 23.10 -5.80
N TYR A 155 -19.91 22.01 -6.16
CA TYR A 155 -19.66 20.67 -5.64
C TYR A 155 -19.15 19.77 -6.77
N VAL A 156 -18.23 18.90 -6.43
CA VAL A 156 -17.73 17.90 -7.39
C VAL A 156 -18.78 16.80 -7.58
N ALA A 157 -19.36 16.76 -8.75
CA ALA A 157 -20.32 15.72 -9.13
C ALA A 157 -19.64 14.42 -9.58
N ASN A 158 -18.47 14.55 -10.19
CA ASN A 158 -17.66 13.42 -10.63
C ASN A 158 -16.18 13.82 -10.72
N LEU A 159 -15.32 12.94 -10.21
CA LEU A 159 -13.88 12.97 -10.44
C LEU A 159 -13.51 11.82 -11.38
N THR A 160 -12.87 12.12 -12.47
CA THR A 160 -12.36 11.14 -13.42
C THR A 160 -10.86 11.33 -13.64
N LEU A 161 -10.23 10.41 -14.33
CA LEU A 161 -8.86 10.59 -14.83
C LEU A 161 -8.90 11.18 -16.23
N GLU A 162 -8.04 12.16 -16.51
CA GLU A 162 -7.96 12.78 -17.85
C GLU A 162 -7.81 11.75 -18.97
N PRO A 163 -6.91 10.75 -18.89
CA PRO A 163 -6.79 9.73 -19.90
C PRO A 163 -8.09 8.94 -20.13
N ILE A 164 -8.87 8.67 -19.09
CA ILE A 164 -10.16 7.96 -19.22
C ILE A 164 -11.18 8.83 -19.96
N ALA A 165 -11.25 10.10 -19.58
CA ALA A 165 -12.11 11.06 -20.27
C ALA A 165 -11.77 11.17 -21.75
N ALA A 166 -10.51 11.33 -22.07
CA ALA A 166 -10.04 11.46 -23.44
C ALA A 166 -10.28 10.18 -24.28
N ILE A 167 -10.07 8.99 -23.71
CA ILE A 167 -10.34 7.71 -24.40
C ILE A 167 -11.80 7.58 -24.80
N ASN A 168 -12.73 7.97 -23.95
CA ASN A 168 -14.16 7.83 -24.22
C ASN A 168 -14.61 8.60 -25.45
N VAL A 169 -13.94 9.70 -25.76
CA VAL A 169 -14.18 10.48 -26.99
C VAL A 169 -13.32 10.00 -28.15
N ALA A 170 -12.00 9.90 -27.92
CA ALA A 170 -11.04 9.69 -29.00
C ALA A 170 -10.99 8.25 -29.52
N ILE A 171 -11.27 7.24 -28.65
CA ILE A 171 -11.21 5.82 -29.02
C ILE A 171 -12.60 5.19 -28.84
N PRO A 172 -13.45 5.12 -29.86
CA PRO A 172 -14.70 4.39 -29.79
C PRO A 172 -14.51 2.94 -29.35
N GLU A 173 -15.45 2.38 -28.59
CA GLU A 173 -15.37 1.03 -28.01
C GLU A 173 -14.97 -0.06 -29.01
N ARG A 174 -15.48 0.01 -30.22
CA ARG A 174 -15.15 -0.93 -31.32
C ARG A 174 -13.67 -0.98 -31.69
N PHE A 175 -12.90 0.06 -31.37
CA PHE A 175 -11.46 0.13 -31.64
C PHE A 175 -10.60 -0.21 -30.40
N ARG A 176 -11.19 -0.30 -29.21
CA ARG A 176 -10.45 -0.62 -27.97
C ARG A 176 -9.89 -2.05 -27.94
N LEU A 177 -10.38 -2.92 -28.85
CA LEU A 177 -9.77 -4.24 -29.08
C LEU A 177 -8.36 -4.15 -29.65
N LEU A 178 -8.05 -3.03 -30.33
CA LEU A 178 -6.75 -2.81 -30.94
C LEU A 178 -5.76 -2.25 -29.91
N ASN A 179 -4.48 -2.52 -30.16
CA ASN A 179 -3.40 -1.93 -29.36
C ASN A 179 -3.15 -0.49 -29.85
N ILE A 180 -3.82 0.48 -29.21
CA ILE A 180 -3.76 1.90 -29.56
C ILE A 180 -3.29 2.68 -28.34
N ALA A 181 -2.32 3.57 -28.54
CA ALA A 181 -1.98 4.59 -27.54
C ALA A 181 -2.81 5.86 -27.79
N LEU A 182 -3.31 6.45 -26.73
CA LEU A 182 -3.81 7.82 -26.71
C LEU A 182 -2.81 8.68 -25.97
N VAL A 183 -2.47 9.82 -26.55
CA VAL A 183 -1.56 10.81 -25.94
C VAL A 183 -2.30 12.14 -25.86
N ASP A 184 -2.56 12.60 -24.64
CA ASP A 184 -3.10 13.94 -24.39
C ASP A 184 -1.95 14.88 -24.06
N VAL A 185 -1.68 15.83 -24.96
CA VAL A 185 -0.59 16.77 -24.83
C VAL A 185 -1.13 18.10 -24.35
N GLY A 186 -1.05 18.30 -23.04
CA GLY A 186 -1.49 19.51 -22.36
C GLY A 186 -0.47 20.64 -22.40
N ALA A 187 -0.53 21.50 -21.41
CA ALA A 187 0.45 22.57 -21.18
C ALA A 187 1.71 22.04 -20.51
N GLY A 188 1.60 21.49 -19.30
CA GLY A 188 2.74 21.00 -18.52
C GLY A 188 2.97 19.50 -18.58
N THR A 189 1.97 18.69 -18.95
CA THR A 189 2.03 17.23 -18.95
C THR A 189 1.56 16.62 -20.26
N SER A 190 2.10 15.44 -20.59
CA SER A 190 1.58 14.57 -21.64
C SER A 190 1.14 13.26 -21.01
N ASP A 191 -0.17 13.01 -21.04
CA ASP A 191 -0.78 11.82 -20.47
C ASP A 191 -0.93 10.73 -21.54
N ILE A 192 -0.54 9.52 -21.18
CA ILE A 192 -0.49 8.39 -22.08
C ILE A 192 -1.38 7.28 -21.55
N SER A 193 -2.23 6.73 -22.40
CA SER A 193 -2.99 5.53 -22.09
C SER A 193 -2.95 4.55 -23.24
N ILE A 194 -2.95 3.25 -22.94
CA ILE A 194 -2.88 2.20 -23.96
C ILE A 194 -4.07 1.28 -23.81
N THR A 195 -4.79 1.09 -24.94
CA THR A 195 -5.89 0.12 -25.02
C THR A 195 -5.42 -1.14 -25.73
N LYS A 196 -5.93 -2.28 -25.32
CA LYS A 196 -5.72 -3.56 -25.95
C LYS A 196 -6.77 -4.55 -25.44
N ASP A 197 -7.23 -5.45 -26.32
CA ASP A 197 -8.17 -6.52 -25.98
C ASP A 197 -9.47 -6.05 -25.28
N GLY A 198 -9.91 -4.82 -25.62
CA GLY A 198 -11.12 -4.20 -25.09
C GLY A 198 -10.94 -3.41 -23.79
N SER A 199 -9.78 -3.47 -23.18
CA SER A 199 -9.47 -2.84 -21.89
C SER A 199 -8.33 -1.83 -22.00
N ILE A 200 -8.21 -0.97 -21.00
CA ILE A 200 -7.04 -0.13 -20.82
C ILE A 200 -6.00 -0.98 -20.08
N ILE A 201 -4.84 -1.13 -20.69
CA ILE A 201 -3.78 -1.99 -20.14
C ILE A 201 -2.67 -1.21 -19.43
N ALA A 202 -2.54 0.08 -19.70
CA ALA A 202 -1.53 0.91 -19.06
C ALA A 202 -1.91 2.38 -19.08
N TYR A 203 -1.44 3.09 -18.04
CA TYR A 203 -1.42 4.54 -17.95
C TYR A 203 0.00 5.01 -17.67
N GLY A 204 0.36 6.16 -18.19
CA GLY A 204 1.60 6.81 -17.90
C GLY A 204 1.52 8.30 -18.18
N MET A 205 2.49 9.04 -17.69
CA MET A 205 2.58 10.48 -17.87
C MET A 205 4.05 10.86 -17.99
N ILE A 206 4.31 11.90 -18.75
CA ILE A 206 5.59 12.60 -18.75
C ILE A 206 5.36 14.08 -18.42
N PRO A 207 6.21 14.69 -17.58
CA PRO A 207 6.12 16.11 -17.22
C PRO A 207 6.78 16.98 -18.28
N SER A 208 6.34 16.87 -19.51
CA SER A 208 6.91 17.55 -20.67
C SER A 208 5.82 17.70 -21.74
N ALA A 209 5.50 18.93 -22.10
CA ALA A 209 4.41 19.23 -23.03
C ALA A 209 4.54 20.65 -23.64
N GLY A 210 3.41 21.32 -23.82
CA GLY A 210 3.33 22.61 -24.51
C GLY A 210 4.13 23.76 -23.89
N ASP A 211 4.35 23.74 -22.58
CA ASP A 211 5.06 24.79 -21.85
C ASP A 211 6.55 24.82 -22.18
N GLU A 212 7.19 23.66 -22.43
CA GLU A 212 8.57 23.61 -22.89
C GLU A 212 8.75 24.29 -24.26
N ILE A 213 7.74 24.14 -25.12
CA ILE A 213 7.74 24.80 -26.43
C ILE A 213 7.57 26.31 -26.24
N THR A 214 6.68 26.74 -25.35
CA THR A 214 6.48 28.15 -25.00
C THR A 214 7.75 28.77 -24.43
N GLU A 215 8.43 28.07 -23.50
CA GLU A 215 9.69 28.52 -22.93
C GLU A 215 10.83 28.63 -23.99
N CYS A 216 10.85 27.69 -24.94
CA CYS A 216 11.79 27.75 -26.05
C CYS A 216 11.59 29.02 -26.89
N LEU A 217 10.34 29.35 -27.22
CA LEU A 217 10.00 30.58 -27.93
C LEU A 217 10.30 31.83 -27.13
N ALA A 218 9.93 31.86 -25.83
CA ALA A 218 10.22 32.97 -24.94
C ALA A 218 11.72 33.29 -24.86
N LYS A 219 12.55 32.27 -24.75
CA LYS A 219 14.02 32.39 -24.72
C LYS A 219 14.60 32.85 -26.07
N HIS A 220 14.05 32.33 -27.17
CA HIS A 220 14.56 32.64 -28.52
C HIS A 220 14.22 34.06 -28.95
N TYR A 221 12.97 34.48 -28.74
CA TYR A 221 12.47 35.78 -29.19
C TYR A 221 12.53 36.87 -28.12
N LEU A 222 13.05 36.56 -26.93
CA LEU A 222 13.16 37.48 -25.79
C LEU A 222 11.81 38.13 -25.47
N THR A 223 10.79 37.31 -25.28
CA THR A 223 9.44 37.76 -24.92
C THR A 223 8.99 37.10 -23.61
N ASP A 224 7.92 37.60 -23.00
CA ASP A 224 7.36 36.96 -21.81
C ASP A 224 6.62 35.66 -22.18
N PHE A 225 6.29 34.88 -21.15
CA PHE A 225 5.68 33.57 -21.33
C PHE A 225 4.30 33.65 -22.03
N ASN A 226 3.49 34.63 -21.66
CA ASN A 226 2.14 34.76 -22.20
C ASN A 226 2.15 35.15 -23.68
N GLU A 227 3.05 36.08 -24.06
CA GLU A 227 3.23 36.46 -25.47
C GLU A 227 3.82 35.28 -26.28
N ALA A 228 4.76 34.52 -25.71
CA ALA A 228 5.28 33.31 -26.34
C ALA A 228 4.22 32.24 -26.50
N ASP A 229 3.31 32.06 -25.53
CA ASP A 229 2.19 31.14 -25.65
C ASP A 229 1.20 31.57 -26.72
N ALA A 230 0.86 32.85 -26.77
CA ALA A 230 0.05 33.44 -27.83
C ALA A 230 0.71 33.26 -29.20
N LEU A 231 2.04 33.45 -29.30
CA LEU A 231 2.81 33.22 -30.52
C LEU A 231 2.73 31.75 -30.96
N LYS A 232 2.93 30.81 -30.03
CA LYS A 232 2.78 29.36 -30.26
C LYS A 232 1.39 29.03 -30.80
N CYS A 233 0.35 29.50 -30.12
CA CYS A 233 -1.04 29.24 -30.51
C CYS A 233 -1.36 29.82 -31.90
N LYS A 234 -1.01 31.07 -32.16
CA LYS A 234 -1.22 31.72 -33.48
C LYS A 234 -0.47 31.02 -34.62
N SER A 235 0.73 30.49 -34.37
CA SER A 235 1.53 29.77 -35.39
C SER A 235 0.88 28.50 -35.91
N THR A 236 -0.05 27.92 -35.13
CA THR A 236 -0.82 26.74 -35.60
C THR A 236 -1.96 27.07 -36.55
N GLU A 237 -2.36 28.36 -36.61
CA GLU A 237 -3.56 28.82 -37.33
C GLU A 237 -3.24 29.78 -38.48
N GLN A 238 -2.15 30.53 -38.35
CA GLN A 238 -1.78 31.59 -39.25
C GLN A 238 -0.43 31.28 -39.93
N GLU A 239 -0.24 31.73 -41.15
CA GLU A 239 1.05 31.56 -41.87
C GLU A 239 2.10 32.56 -41.39
N GLU A 240 1.69 33.75 -40.96
CA GLU A 240 2.54 34.81 -40.43
C GLU A 240 1.96 35.31 -39.11
N VAL A 241 2.83 35.50 -38.08
CA VAL A 241 2.43 35.96 -36.77
C VAL A 241 3.22 37.22 -36.41
N GLU A 242 2.50 38.19 -35.81
CA GLU A 242 3.07 39.42 -35.29
C GLU A 242 3.08 39.38 -33.77
N PHE A 243 4.18 39.81 -33.16
CA PHE A 243 4.38 39.88 -31.71
C PHE A 243 5.36 41.03 -31.36
N ASN A 244 5.44 41.38 -30.07
CA ASN A 244 6.44 42.32 -29.57
C ASN A 244 7.44 41.62 -28.66
N ASP A 245 8.71 41.97 -28.75
CA ASP A 245 9.70 41.55 -27.78
C ASP A 245 9.61 42.32 -26.45
N ILE A 246 10.43 41.96 -25.47
CA ILE A 246 10.47 42.63 -24.16
C ILE A 246 10.84 44.11 -24.23
N MET A 247 11.39 44.57 -25.35
CA MET A 247 11.69 45.98 -25.60
C MET A 247 10.53 46.72 -26.28
N GLY A 248 9.43 46.03 -26.59
CA GLY A 248 8.29 46.54 -27.30
C GLY A 248 8.52 46.72 -28.80
N LEU A 249 9.53 46.06 -29.37
CA LEU A 249 9.82 46.08 -30.81
C LEU A 249 8.89 45.10 -31.51
N PRO A 250 8.18 45.52 -32.58
CA PRO A 250 7.32 44.64 -33.33
C PRO A 250 8.13 43.74 -34.26
N TYR A 251 7.82 42.44 -34.23
CA TYR A 251 8.34 41.43 -35.14
C TYR A 251 7.22 40.79 -35.93
N LYS A 252 7.54 40.40 -37.15
CA LYS A 252 6.66 39.59 -37.99
C LYS A 252 7.44 38.41 -38.53
N ILE A 253 7.01 37.24 -38.19
CA ILE A 253 7.70 35.97 -38.51
C ILE A 253 6.74 34.96 -39.15
N SER A 254 7.28 34.06 -39.93
CA SER A 254 6.49 32.96 -40.51
C SER A 254 6.31 31.81 -39.51
N SER A 255 5.21 31.08 -39.64
CA SER A 255 4.99 29.88 -38.83
C SER A 255 5.98 28.75 -39.14
N ASP A 256 6.58 28.74 -40.33
CA ASP A 256 7.66 27.78 -40.64
C ASP A 256 8.94 28.10 -39.88
N GLU A 257 9.28 29.40 -39.73
CA GLU A 257 10.41 29.82 -38.92
C GLU A 257 10.20 29.48 -37.42
N ILE A 258 8.98 29.67 -36.91
CA ILE A 258 8.61 29.23 -35.55
C ILE A 258 8.78 27.70 -35.42
N ALA A 259 8.33 26.92 -36.39
CA ALA A 259 8.46 25.47 -36.39
C ALA A 259 9.93 25.01 -36.39
N ASP A 260 10.81 25.73 -37.10
CA ASP A 260 12.26 25.44 -37.06
C ASP A 260 12.88 25.75 -35.71
N VAL A 261 12.47 26.84 -35.04
CA VAL A 261 12.96 27.19 -33.69
C VAL A 261 12.56 26.15 -32.65
N VAL A 262 11.36 25.63 -32.69
CA VAL A 262 10.85 24.66 -31.70
C VAL A 262 11.15 23.22 -32.04
N LYS A 263 11.78 22.93 -33.18
CA LYS A 263 12.00 21.57 -33.69
C LYS A 263 12.68 20.66 -32.67
N ASP A 264 13.76 21.13 -32.06
CA ASP A 264 14.51 20.32 -31.09
C ASP A 264 13.69 20.04 -29.82
N ALA A 265 12.90 21.00 -29.37
CA ALA A 265 11.98 20.82 -28.24
C ALA A 265 10.90 19.79 -28.58
N VAL A 266 10.27 19.89 -29.75
CA VAL A 266 9.27 18.91 -30.24
C VAL A 266 9.87 17.52 -30.33
N GLN A 267 11.09 17.38 -30.88
CA GLN A 267 11.76 16.08 -30.95
C GLN A 267 12.07 15.50 -29.56
N SER A 268 12.47 16.33 -28.60
CA SER A 268 12.73 15.90 -27.22
C SER A 268 11.46 15.35 -26.57
N ILE A 269 10.34 16.10 -26.68
CA ILE A 269 9.04 15.71 -26.11
C ILE A 269 8.56 14.42 -26.77
N THR A 270 8.50 14.36 -28.10
CA THR A 270 7.99 13.20 -28.85
C THR A 270 8.84 11.95 -28.64
N LYS A 271 10.15 12.10 -28.50
CA LYS A 271 11.05 11.00 -28.13
C LYS A 271 10.74 10.45 -26.73
N SER A 272 10.49 11.33 -25.76
CA SER A 272 10.13 10.94 -24.40
C SER A 272 8.77 10.23 -24.36
N ILE A 273 7.79 10.74 -25.11
CA ILE A 273 6.47 10.11 -25.27
C ILE A 273 6.62 8.73 -25.92
N ALA A 274 7.37 8.61 -27.02
CA ALA A 274 7.59 7.34 -27.70
C ALA A 274 8.27 6.32 -26.79
N GLY A 275 9.29 6.74 -26.05
CA GLY A 275 9.96 5.90 -25.06
C GLY A 275 9.00 5.39 -23.99
N LYS A 276 8.13 6.26 -23.47
CA LYS A 276 7.13 5.90 -22.47
C LYS A 276 6.05 4.96 -23.03
N ILE A 277 5.58 5.18 -24.24
CA ILE A 277 4.65 4.27 -24.93
C ILE A 277 5.26 2.87 -25.06
N ILE A 278 6.51 2.78 -25.52
CA ILE A 278 7.22 1.50 -25.67
C ILE A 278 7.39 0.82 -24.31
N GLU A 279 7.80 1.56 -23.27
CA GLU A 279 7.92 1.05 -21.91
C GLU A 279 6.58 0.46 -21.43
N LEU A 280 5.51 1.23 -21.52
CA LEU A 280 4.16 0.86 -21.08
C LEU A 280 3.55 -0.31 -21.89
N ASN A 281 3.99 -0.49 -23.11
CA ASN A 281 3.54 -1.57 -24.01
C ASN A 281 4.47 -2.79 -24.00
N GLY A 282 5.23 -2.98 -22.94
CA GLY A 282 6.10 -4.14 -22.76
C GLY A 282 7.28 -4.22 -23.73
N GLY A 283 7.89 -3.07 -24.03
CA GLY A 283 9.05 -2.97 -24.90
C GLY A 283 8.75 -3.00 -26.41
N LYS A 284 7.47 -2.87 -26.80
CA LYS A 284 7.03 -2.90 -28.19
C LYS A 284 6.26 -1.63 -28.57
N SER A 285 6.35 -1.22 -29.83
CA SER A 285 5.51 -0.16 -30.35
C SER A 285 4.04 -0.59 -30.42
N VAL A 286 3.12 0.37 -30.42
CA VAL A 286 1.68 0.18 -30.55
C VAL A 286 1.27 0.08 -32.02
N SER A 287 0.01 -0.29 -32.31
CA SER A 287 -0.51 -0.37 -33.68
C SER A 287 -0.86 0.99 -34.28
N ALA A 288 -1.28 1.94 -33.44
CA ALA A 288 -1.61 3.31 -33.83
C ALA A 288 -1.53 4.24 -32.63
N VAL A 289 -1.41 5.55 -32.88
CA VAL A 289 -1.44 6.57 -31.83
C VAL A 289 -2.46 7.63 -32.19
N PHE A 290 -3.31 7.96 -31.23
CA PHE A 290 -4.19 9.10 -31.30
C PHE A 290 -3.65 10.20 -30.39
N VAL A 291 -3.49 11.41 -30.94
CA VAL A 291 -3.02 12.57 -30.20
C VAL A 291 -4.19 13.51 -29.98
N VAL A 292 -4.35 14.01 -28.78
CA VAL A 292 -5.33 15.03 -28.39
C VAL A 292 -4.64 16.15 -27.62
N GLY A 293 -5.37 17.16 -27.21
CA GLY A 293 -4.80 18.30 -26.50
C GLY A 293 -4.23 19.38 -27.42
N GLY A 294 -3.79 20.49 -26.79
CA GLY A 294 -3.29 21.65 -27.51
C GLY A 294 -1.87 21.51 -28.05
N GLY A 295 -1.00 20.86 -27.27
CA GLY A 295 0.40 20.69 -27.62
C GLY A 295 0.62 19.82 -28.87
N GLY A 296 -0.32 18.88 -29.13
CA GLY A 296 -0.26 18.03 -30.32
C GLY A 296 -0.51 18.74 -31.65
N LYS A 297 -0.96 20.00 -31.64
CA LYS A 297 -1.19 20.82 -32.85
C LYS A 297 0.09 21.39 -33.45
N ILE A 298 1.17 21.43 -32.70
CA ILE A 298 2.45 21.99 -33.15
C ILE A 298 2.94 21.26 -34.40
N ARG A 299 3.37 22.03 -35.38
CA ARG A 299 3.89 21.48 -36.67
C ARG A 299 5.07 20.55 -36.40
N GLY A 300 5.02 19.38 -37.06
CA GLY A 300 6.05 18.34 -36.91
C GLY A 300 5.89 17.41 -35.69
N PHE A 301 4.92 17.65 -34.78
CA PHE A 301 4.72 16.82 -33.62
C PHE A 301 4.29 15.39 -33.98
N VAL A 302 3.26 15.25 -34.78
CA VAL A 302 2.71 13.94 -35.22
C VAL A 302 3.74 13.17 -36.03
N GLU A 303 4.45 13.86 -36.93
CA GLU A 303 5.49 13.29 -37.78
C GLU A 303 6.67 12.77 -36.92
N SER A 304 7.14 13.58 -36.01
CA SER A 304 8.25 13.23 -35.11
C SER A 304 7.88 12.05 -34.21
N LEU A 305 6.65 12.03 -33.69
CA LEU A 305 6.17 10.92 -32.87
C LEU A 305 6.08 9.61 -33.63
N ALA A 306 5.60 9.69 -34.92
CA ALA A 306 5.53 8.53 -35.81
C ALA A 306 6.94 7.98 -36.13
N GLU A 307 7.92 8.85 -36.32
CA GLU A 307 9.31 8.48 -36.59
C GLU A 307 9.91 7.73 -35.37
N PHE A 308 9.79 8.27 -34.17
CA PHE A 308 10.35 7.63 -32.94
C PHE A 308 9.65 6.30 -32.60
N LEU A 309 8.39 6.11 -33.00
CA LEU A 309 7.66 4.86 -32.80
C LEU A 309 7.83 3.87 -33.96
N GLU A 310 8.55 4.24 -35.01
CA GLU A 310 8.72 3.47 -36.23
C GLU A 310 7.34 3.09 -36.87
N LEU A 311 6.37 4.01 -36.77
CA LEU A 311 5.04 3.84 -37.35
C LEU A 311 4.89 4.59 -38.68
N PRO A 312 4.08 4.07 -39.61
CA PRO A 312 3.62 4.86 -40.72
C PRO A 312 2.92 6.13 -40.24
N LYS A 313 3.17 7.26 -40.91
CA LYS A 313 2.60 8.57 -40.52
C LYS A 313 1.06 8.52 -40.40
N GLU A 314 0.39 7.74 -41.23
CA GLU A 314 -1.06 7.57 -41.22
C GLU A 314 -1.61 6.86 -40.00
N ARG A 315 -0.73 6.26 -39.18
CA ARG A 315 -1.10 5.60 -37.92
C ARG A 315 -0.92 6.47 -36.66
N VAL A 316 -0.41 7.68 -36.86
CA VAL A 316 -0.35 8.69 -35.81
C VAL A 316 -1.20 9.87 -36.23
N ALA A 317 -2.26 10.17 -35.51
CA ALA A 317 -3.22 11.17 -35.91
C ALA A 317 -3.66 12.07 -34.77
N LEU A 318 -3.64 13.38 -35.03
CA LEU A 318 -4.31 14.34 -34.15
C LEU A 318 -5.82 14.16 -34.29
N ARG A 319 -6.51 13.98 -33.15
CA ARG A 319 -7.95 13.75 -33.08
C ARG A 319 -8.65 15.01 -32.58
N GLY A 320 -9.75 15.37 -33.22
CA GLY A 320 -10.47 16.61 -32.90
C GLY A 320 -11.95 16.53 -33.27
N SER A 321 -12.42 17.39 -34.18
CA SER A 321 -13.84 17.50 -34.51
C SER A 321 -14.47 16.19 -34.99
N GLU A 322 -13.70 15.33 -35.66
CA GLU A 322 -14.20 14.09 -36.27
C GLU A 322 -14.59 13.03 -35.20
N VAL A 323 -14.03 13.09 -34.00
CA VAL A 323 -14.41 12.20 -32.90
C VAL A 323 -15.59 12.74 -32.09
N MET A 324 -15.96 14.00 -32.29
CA MET A 324 -17.04 14.68 -31.60
C MET A 324 -18.33 14.81 -32.43
N GLY A 325 -18.45 14.05 -33.50
CA GLY A 325 -19.57 14.14 -34.44
C GLY A 325 -20.97 13.89 -33.83
N ASN A 326 -21.03 13.22 -32.70
CA ASN A 326 -22.28 12.98 -31.96
C ASN A 326 -22.65 14.13 -31.01
N ILE A 327 -21.82 15.17 -30.92
CA ILE A 327 -22.00 16.29 -29.97
C ILE A 327 -22.49 17.50 -30.75
N LYS A 328 -23.58 18.06 -30.28
CA LYS A 328 -24.11 19.31 -30.82
C LYS A 328 -23.62 20.49 -30.00
N PHE A 329 -22.72 21.26 -30.59
CA PHE A 329 -22.32 22.53 -30.01
C PHE A 329 -23.41 23.58 -30.29
N MET A 330 -23.83 24.33 -29.27
CA MET A 330 -24.92 25.29 -29.37
C MET A 330 -24.43 26.71 -29.65
N GLN A 331 -23.12 26.90 -29.70
CA GLN A 331 -22.47 28.17 -30.05
C GLN A 331 -21.83 28.02 -31.42
N ASP A 332 -22.08 29.01 -32.29
CA ASP A 332 -21.53 28.99 -33.67
C ASP A 332 -20.05 29.39 -33.72
N ASP A 333 -19.57 30.11 -32.68
CA ASP A 333 -18.20 30.66 -32.63
C ASP A 333 -17.16 29.71 -31.99
N ILE A 334 -17.56 28.51 -31.59
CA ILE A 334 -16.63 27.56 -30.96
C ILE A 334 -15.82 26.83 -32.05
N LYS A 335 -14.49 26.93 -31.94
CA LYS A 335 -13.58 26.09 -32.69
C LYS A 335 -13.53 24.69 -32.10
N VAL A 336 -14.15 23.75 -32.80
CA VAL A 336 -14.17 22.34 -32.35
C VAL A 336 -12.90 21.66 -32.82
N ASP A 337 -11.96 21.43 -31.95
CA ASP A 337 -10.66 20.82 -32.24
C ASP A 337 -10.16 19.91 -31.08
N SER A 338 -8.88 19.50 -31.13
CA SER A 338 -8.28 18.58 -30.18
C SER A 338 -8.27 19.07 -28.73
N LEU A 339 -8.34 20.37 -28.48
CA LEU A 339 -8.42 20.96 -27.13
C LEU A 339 -9.72 20.62 -26.40
N LEU A 340 -10.81 20.38 -27.15
CA LEU A 340 -12.11 20.10 -26.56
C LEU A 340 -12.35 18.61 -26.28
N VAL A 341 -11.47 17.72 -26.73
CA VAL A 341 -11.67 16.27 -26.60
C VAL A 341 -11.76 15.87 -25.13
N THR A 342 -10.80 16.23 -24.31
CA THR A 342 -10.76 15.87 -22.88
C THR A 342 -11.86 16.57 -22.07
N PRO A 343 -12.11 17.89 -22.19
CA PRO A 343 -13.24 18.52 -21.52
C PRO A 343 -14.60 17.94 -21.90
N VAL A 344 -14.79 17.61 -23.17
CA VAL A 344 -16.00 16.93 -23.65
C VAL A 344 -16.08 15.52 -23.08
N GLY A 345 -14.96 14.80 -23.01
CA GLY A 345 -14.87 13.48 -22.42
C GLY A 345 -15.23 13.48 -20.92
N ILE A 346 -14.80 14.47 -20.16
CA ILE A 346 -15.19 14.65 -18.76
C ILE A 346 -16.71 14.78 -18.63
N CYS A 347 -17.31 15.60 -19.49
CA CYS A 347 -18.76 15.77 -19.52
C CYS A 347 -19.49 14.52 -20.02
N LEU A 348 -18.98 13.86 -21.06
CA LEU A 348 -19.57 12.62 -21.59
C LEU A 348 -19.49 11.51 -20.59
N ASN A 349 -18.39 11.37 -19.89
CA ASN A 349 -18.22 10.37 -18.84
C ASN A 349 -19.32 10.49 -17.78
N TYR A 350 -19.68 11.72 -17.43
CA TYR A 350 -20.80 11.99 -16.54
C TYR A 350 -22.16 11.68 -17.18
N TYR A 351 -22.34 11.94 -18.49
CA TYR A 351 -23.59 11.75 -19.23
C TYR A 351 -23.73 10.40 -19.92
N GLU A 352 -22.69 9.72 -20.29
CA GLU A 352 -22.72 8.30 -20.71
C GLU A 352 -22.99 7.40 -19.54
N GLN A 353 -22.59 7.86 -18.37
CA GLN A 353 -23.08 7.42 -17.08
C GLN A 353 -24.55 7.82 -16.79
N ARG A 354 -25.31 8.34 -17.68
CA ARG A 354 -26.73 8.66 -18.08
C ARG A 354 -27.79 9.11 -17.11
N ASN A 355 -28.51 10.07 -17.64
CA ASN A 355 -29.92 10.64 -17.67
C ASN A 355 -31.00 10.11 -16.73
N ASN A 356 -30.74 9.24 -15.81
CA ASN A 356 -31.69 8.79 -14.82
C ASN A 356 -31.17 9.15 -13.44
N PHE A 357 -31.59 10.31 -12.93
CA PHE A 357 -31.37 10.59 -11.51
C PHE A 357 -32.21 9.62 -10.72
N ILE A 358 -31.57 8.85 -9.87
CA ILE A 358 -32.24 8.06 -8.85
C ILE A 358 -32.02 8.69 -7.48
N PHE A 359 -33.02 8.57 -6.64
CA PHE A 359 -32.87 8.93 -5.24
C PHE A 359 -32.62 7.68 -4.45
N VAL A 360 -31.66 7.73 -3.57
CA VAL A 360 -31.31 6.65 -2.64
C VAL A 360 -31.13 7.23 -1.24
N ASN A 361 -31.31 6.40 -0.23
CA ASN A 361 -30.98 6.75 1.14
C ASN A 361 -29.68 6.05 1.49
N ILE A 362 -28.61 6.82 1.77
CA ILE A 362 -27.31 6.29 2.17
C ILE A 362 -27.06 6.73 3.60
N ASN A 363 -26.92 5.78 4.53
CA ASN A 363 -26.73 6.06 5.95
C ASN A 363 -27.79 7.05 6.51
N ASP A 364 -29.05 6.84 6.13
CA ASP A 364 -30.21 7.69 6.46
C ASP A 364 -30.22 9.11 5.83
N GLU A 365 -29.26 9.42 4.96
CA GLU A 365 -29.25 10.66 4.17
C GLU A 365 -29.84 10.40 2.78
N ARG A 366 -30.76 11.27 2.33
CA ARG A 366 -31.35 11.17 1.00
C ARG A 366 -30.49 11.86 -0.03
N VAL A 367 -29.95 11.07 -0.94
CA VAL A 367 -29.01 11.52 -1.98
C VAL A 367 -29.62 11.36 -3.36
N LYS A 368 -29.42 12.35 -4.21
CA LYS A 368 -29.77 12.30 -5.62
C LYS A 368 -28.55 11.83 -6.40
N LEU A 369 -28.63 10.64 -6.95
CA LEU A 369 -27.57 10.06 -7.74
C LEU A 369 -27.95 10.02 -9.21
N TYR A 370 -26.95 10.03 -10.03
CA TYR A 370 -27.13 9.91 -11.45
C TYR A 370 -26.98 8.44 -11.89
N ASP A 371 -28.05 7.85 -12.43
CA ASP A 371 -28.05 6.48 -12.91
C ASP A 371 -27.44 6.41 -14.33
N ASN A 372 -26.24 5.90 -14.40
CA ASN A 372 -25.51 5.65 -15.64
C ASN A 372 -25.86 4.29 -16.28
N GLY A 373 -26.82 3.59 -15.74
CA GLY A 373 -27.10 2.20 -16.09
C GLY A 373 -26.04 1.21 -15.60
N LYS A 374 -25.00 1.72 -14.91
CA LYS A 374 -23.92 0.96 -14.25
C LYS A 374 -23.62 1.52 -12.85
N LEU A 375 -24.51 2.38 -12.33
CA LEU A 375 -24.35 2.98 -11.01
C LEU A 375 -24.23 1.90 -9.96
N ALA A 376 -23.09 1.87 -9.30
CA ALA A 376 -22.80 0.95 -8.22
C ALA A 376 -22.81 1.66 -6.86
N ILE A 377 -22.85 0.89 -5.79
CA ILE A 377 -22.81 1.43 -4.42
C ILE A 377 -21.55 2.26 -4.17
N ILE A 378 -20.42 1.93 -4.81
CA ILE A 378 -19.18 2.72 -4.70
C ILE A 378 -19.39 4.15 -5.19
N ASP A 379 -20.08 4.31 -6.33
CA ASP A 379 -20.37 5.64 -6.89
C ASP A 379 -21.28 6.44 -5.96
N ALA A 380 -22.23 5.73 -5.34
CA ALA A 380 -23.11 6.29 -4.35
C ALA A 380 -22.39 6.73 -3.07
N ALA A 381 -21.48 5.92 -2.56
CA ALA A 381 -20.65 6.24 -1.41
C ALA A 381 -19.74 7.45 -1.67
N MET A 382 -19.10 7.49 -2.84
CA MET A 382 -18.23 8.60 -3.23
C MET A 382 -19.00 9.92 -3.37
N SER A 383 -20.24 9.87 -3.84
CA SER A 383 -21.07 11.08 -4.01
C SER A 383 -21.46 11.77 -2.69
N ILE A 384 -21.43 11.05 -1.58
CA ILE A 384 -21.65 11.60 -0.23
C ILE A 384 -20.33 11.91 0.49
N GLY A 385 -19.19 11.80 -0.20
CA GLY A 385 -17.88 12.00 0.41
C GLY A 385 -17.48 10.92 1.40
N PHE A 386 -18.04 9.69 1.26
CA PHE A 386 -17.63 8.57 2.10
C PHE A 386 -16.13 8.28 1.84
N PRO A 387 -15.29 8.24 2.89
CA PRO A 387 -13.86 8.09 2.70
C PRO A 387 -13.54 6.79 1.96
N ASN A 388 -12.82 6.89 0.85
CA ASN A 388 -12.39 5.70 0.09
C ASN A 388 -11.62 4.70 0.94
N GLU A 389 -10.83 5.22 1.87
CA GLU A 389 -10.04 4.41 2.79
C GLU A 389 -10.90 3.55 3.75
N ASP A 390 -12.14 3.93 3.98
CA ASP A 390 -13.08 3.22 4.85
C ASP A 390 -13.91 2.16 4.07
N LEU A 391 -13.78 2.13 2.75
CA LEU A 391 -14.37 1.08 1.93
C LEU A 391 -13.51 -0.20 1.90
N PHE A 392 -12.22 -0.09 2.20
CA PHE A 392 -11.26 -1.18 2.06
C PHE A 392 -10.63 -1.53 3.39
N PRO A 393 -10.57 -2.82 3.76
CA PRO A 393 -9.94 -3.23 5.00
C PRO A 393 -8.44 -2.93 4.96
N LYS A 394 -7.95 -2.32 6.03
CA LYS A 394 -6.53 -2.05 6.18
C LYS A 394 -5.89 -3.10 7.06
N ARG A 395 -4.65 -3.44 6.77
CA ARG A 395 -3.84 -4.23 7.69
C ARG A 395 -3.46 -3.39 8.91
N GLY A 396 -3.36 -4.04 10.05
CA GLY A 396 -2.65 -3.51 11.19
C GLY A 396 -1.16 -3.28 10.87
N LYS A 397 -0.51 -2.51 11.70
CA LYS A 397 0.91 -2.18 11.52
C LYS A 397 1.75 -3.45 11.49
N SER A 398 2.69 -3.48 10.58
CA SER A 398 3.69 -4.53 10.48
C SER A 398 4.88 -4.21 11.40
N ILE A 399 5.55 -5.23 11.89
CA ILE A 399 6.79 -5.13 12.66
C ILE A 399 7.93 -5.57 11.76
N ILE A 400 8.91 -4.70 11.56
CA ILE A 400 10.15 -5.01 10.86
C ILE A 400 11.25 -5.23 11.90
N TYR A 401 11.89 -6.38 11.88
CA TYR A 401 12.90 -6.76 12.86
C TYR A 401 14.01 -7.56 12.18
N ASN A 402 15.15 -7.67 12.85
CA ASN A 402 16.25 -8.48 12.37
C ASN A 402 16.41 -9.72 13.25
N VAL A 403 16.73 -10.86 12.66
CA VAL A 403 17.09 -12.10 13.37
C VAL A 403 18.45 -12.57 12.87
N ASN A 404 19.44 -12.58 13.76
CA ASN A 404 20.82 -12.95 13.42
C ASN A 404 21.38 -12.19 12.21
N GLY A 405 21.00 -10.88 12.06
CA GLY A 405 21.40 -10.02 10.95
C GLY A 405 20.56 -10.12 9.68
N GLU A 406 19.54 -10.97 9.64
CA GLU A 406 18.59 -11.07 8.55
C GLU A 406 17.32 -10.25 8.85
N LYS A 407 16.95 -9.36 7.94
CA LYS A 407 15.74 -8.53 8.05
C LYS A 407 14.49 -9.39 7.82
N ARG A 408 13.52 -9.29 8.70
CA ARG A 408 12.23 -9.99 8.64
C ARG A 408 11.08 -9.03 8.89
N MET A 409 9.89 -9.44 8.50
CA MET A 409 8.67 -8.66 8.68
C MET A 409 7.57 -9.59 9.21
N ALA A 410 6.94 -9.18 10.30
CA ALA A 410 5.67 -9.73 10.76
C ALA A 410 4.56 -8.77 10.33
N ARG A 411 3.58 -9.28 9.60
CA ARG A 411 2.47 -8.46 9.11
C ARG A 411 1.32 -8.45 10.12
N GLY A 412 0.71 -7.29 10.32
CA GLY A 412 -0.54 -7.18 11.06
C GLY A 412 -1.67 -7.97 10.40
N LYS A 413 -2.71 -8.25 11.13
CA LYS A 413 -3.89 -8.93 10.61
C LYS A 413 -4.67 -8.01 9.67
N HIS A 414 -5.40 -8.60 8.74
CA HIS A 414 -6.36 -7.85 7.92
C HIS A 414 -7.49 -7.32 8.80
N GLY A 415 -7.93 -6.11 8.53
CA GLY A 415 -9.18 -5.60 9.05
C GLY A 415 -10.39 -6.31 8.43
N GLU A 416 -11.54 -6.02 8.95
CA GLU A 416 -12.81 -6.47 8.38
C GLU A 416 -13.18 -5.55 7.20
N ALA A 417 -13.68 -6.14 6.13
CA ALA A 417 -14.22 -5.41 5.00
C ALA A 417 -15.40 -4.52 5.43
N CYS A 418 -15.63 -3.43 4.71
CA CYS A 418 -16.81 -2.62 4.92
C CYS A 418 -18.07 -3.50 4.76
N VAL A 419 -19.02 -3.35 5.67
CA VAL A 419 -20.29 -4.07 5.59
C VAL A 419 -21.30 -3.17 4.91
N ILE A 420 -21.73 -3.59 3.74
CA ILE A 420 -22.72 -2.87 2.96
C ILE A 420 -24.00 -3.66 2.91
N LYS A 421 -25.12 -2.99 3.19
CA LYS A 421 -26.45 -3.56 3.02
C LYS A 421 -27.27 -2.67 2.11
N MET A 422 -27.93 -3.26 1.14
CA MET A 422 -28.91 -2.58 0.31
C MET A 422 -30.28 -3.19 0.54
N ASN A 423 -31.23 -2.38 1.00
CA ASN A 423 -32.58 -2.81 1.37
C ASN A 423 -32.58 -3.92 2.43
N GLY A 424 -31.60 -3.91 3.33
CA GLY A 424 -31.43 -4.89 4.41
C GLY A 424 -30.74 -6.20 4.00
N ALA A 425 -30.49 -6.43 2.72
CA ALA A 425 -29.71 -7.55 2.22
C ALA A 425 -28.23 -7.18 2.07
N GLU A 426 -27.32 -8.13 2.28
CA GLU A 426 -25.89 -7.92 2.03
C GLU A 426 -25.64 -7.58 0.57
N ALA A 427 -24.78 -6.60 0.34
CA ALA A 427 -24.41 -6.09 -0.97
C ALA A 427 -22.91 -5.80 -1.04
N GLY A 428 -22.36 -5.82 -2.24
CA GLY A 428 -20.98 -5.40 -2.49
C GLY A 428 -20.91 -3.97 -3.01
N ILE A 429 -19.75 -3.34 -2.99
CA ILE A 429 -19.55 -1.97 -3.50
C ILE A 429 -19.89 -1.84 -4.99
N ASN A 430 -19.76 -2.92 -5.76
CA ASN A 430 -20.11 -2.97 -7.18
C ASN A 430 -21.58 -3.40 -7.44
N THR A 431 -22.37 -3.58 -6.38
CA THR A 431 -23.79 -3.90 -6.54
C THR A 431 -24.50 -2.74 -7.22
N PRO A 432 -25.25 -2.98 -8.33
CA PRO A 432 -25.98 -1.92 -9.00
C PRO A 432 -26.99 -1.28 -8.05
N VAL A 433 -26.98 0.04 -8.03
CA VAL A 433 -27.90 0.82 -7.23
C VAL A 433 -29.22 0.98 -7.96
N ILE A 434 -30.33 0.81 -7.25
CA ILE A 434 -31.67 0.96 -7.79
C ILE A 434 -32.40 2.14 -7.16
N GLN A 435 -33.38 2.67 -7.87
CA GLN A 435 -34.21 3.78 -7.40
C GLN A 435 -34.82 3.48 -6.01
N ASN A 436 -34.73 4.45 -5.10
CA ASN A 436 -35.20 4.40 -3.71
C ASN A 436 -34.54 3.30 -2.85
N ALA A 437 -33.36 2.81 -3.24
CA ALA A 437 -32.61 1.88 -2.40
C ALA A 437 -32.23 2.55 -1.08
N LYS A 438 -32.34 1.76 0.02
CA LYS A 438 -31.72 2.11 1.28
C LYS A 438 -30.37 1.40 1.35
N ILE A 439 -29.30 2.17 1.46
CA ILE A 439 -27.92 1.69 1.49
C ILE A 439 -27.35 2.04 2.86
N ASP A 440 -27.01 1.03 3.63
CA ASP A 440 -26.33 1.18 4.91
C ASP A 440 -24.87 0.74 4.72
N ILE A 441 -23.92 1.66 4.86
CA ILE A 441 -22.49 1.41 4.72
C ILE A 441 -21.85 1.56 6.09
N LYS A 442 -21.27 0.47 6.61
CA LYS A 442 -20.40 0.50 7.78
C LYS A 442 -18.95 0.49 7.31
N PRO A 443 -18.12 1.38 7.83
CA PRO A 443 -16.72 1.45 7.45
C PRO A 443 -16.00 0.11 7.63
N SER A 444 -14.99 -0.13 6.81
CA SER A 444 -14.01 -1.17 7.03
C SER A 444 -13.19 -0.87 8.29
N THR A 445 -12.58 -1.88 8.83
CA THR A 445 -11.73 -1.73 10.00
C THR A 445 -10.25 -1.85 9.65
N VAL A 446 -9.43 -1.28 10.51
CA VAL A 446 -8.00 -1.59 10.52
C VAL A 446 -7.83 -2.89 11.29
N GLY A 447 -7.07 -3.81 10.75
CA GLY A 447 -6.75 -5.06 11.43
C GLY A 447 -5.88 -4.82 12.67
N GLU A 448 -5.76 -5.86 13.47
CA GLU A 448 -4.87 -5.85 14.62
C GLU A 448 -3.41 -5.71 14.17
N ASP A 449 -2.66 -4.90 14.88
CA ASP A 449 -1.22 -4.75 14.65
C ASP A 449 -0.53 -6.11 14.81
N ALA A 450 0.59 -6.27 14.14
CA ALA A 450 1.38 -7.47 14.30
C ALA A 450 1.83 -7.61 15.76
N VAL A 451 1.55 -8.77 16.33
CA VAL A 451 2.07 -9.18 17.62
C VAL A 451 2.86 -10.46 17.37
N LEU A 452 4.09 -10.46 17.78
CA LEU A 452 5.00 -11.58 17.60
C LEU A 452 5.90 -11.68 18.83
N GLU A 453 5.88 -12.82 19.46
CA GLU A 453 6.82 -13.13 20.53
C GLU A 453 8.06 -13.84 19.94
N ILE A 454 9.15 -13.80 20.68
CA ILE A 454 10.37 -14.49 20.26
C ILE A 454 10.14 -15.99 20.08
N GLU A 455 9.25 -16.60 20.88
CA GLU A 455 8.95 -18.02 20.79
C GLU A 455 8.20 -18.40 19.51
N ASP A 456 7.57 -17.44 18.83
CA ASP A 456 6.92 -17.65 17.53
C ASP A 456 7.92 -17.72 16.38
N ILE A 457 9.19 -17.35 16.60
CA ILE A 457 10.22 -17.42 15.56
C ILE A 457 10.59 -18.91 15.34
N PRO A 458 10.48 -19.42 14.11
CA PRO A 458 10.68 -20.86 13.84
C PRO A 458 12.04 -21.44 14.28
N GLU A 459 13.08 -20.60 14.30
CA GLU A 459 14.43 -21.01 14.71
C GLU A 459 14.66 -20.91 16.22
N TYR A 460 13.68 -20.36 16.95
CA TYR A 460 13.78 -20.28 18.40
C TYR A 460 13.68 -21.66 19.02
N LYS A 461 14.57 -21.91 19.93
CA LYS A 461 14.55 -23.06 20.83
C LYS A 461 14.74 -22.54 22.24
N SER A 462 13.90 -22.92 23.16
CA SER A 462 13.94 -22.44 24.54
C SER A 462 15.13 -22.99 25.34
N THR A 463 15.78 -24.05 24.85
CA THR A 463 16.85 -24.73 25.57
C THR A 463 18.02 -25.12 24.67
N ILE A 464 19.19 -25.17 25.29
CA ILE A 464 20.40 -25.79 24.75
C ILE A 464 20.66 -27.05 25.58
N LYS A 465 20.90 -28.16 24.92
CA LYS A 465 21.18 -29.45 25.54
C LYS A 465 22.61 -29.88 25.25
N PHE A 466 23.33 -30.30 26.27
CA PHE A 466 24.65 -30.87 26.12
C PHE A 466 24.85 -31.97 27.16
N THR A 467 25.86 -32.83 26.99
CA THR A 467 26.19 -33.87 27.97
C THR A 467 27.32 -33.39 28.85
N PHE A 468 27.16 -33.55 30.15
CA PHE A 468 28.18 -33.30 31.14
C PHE A 468 28.48 -34.57 31.91
N ASN A 469 29.71 -35.11 31.78
CA ASN A 469 30.11 -36.39 32.34
C ASN A 469 29.08 -37.50 32.06
N ASN A 470 28.65 -37.62 30.80
CA ASN A 470 27.66 -38.58 30.31
C ASN A 470 26.22 -38.38 30.86
N LYS A 471 25.92 -37.27 31.51
CA LYS A 471 24.56 -36.92 31.89
C LYS A 471 24.07 -35.78 31.03
N GLU A 472 22.85 -35.86 30.55
CA GLU A 472 22.21 -34.76 29.80
C GLU A 472 21.95 -33.60 30.74
N VAL A 473 22.35 -32.41 30.30
CA VAL A 473 22.10 -31.12 30.94
C VAL A 473 21.30 -30.27 30.00
N VAL A 474 20.24 -29.66 30.47
CA VAL A 474 19.37 -28.80 29.73
C VAL A 474 19.46 -27.40 30.34
N CYS A 475 19.99 -26.46 29.56
CA CYS A 475 20.09 -25.05 29.96
C CYS A 475 19.11 -24.20 29.15
N PRO A 476 18.56 -23.11 29.72
CA PRO A 476 17.76 -22.18 28.96
C PRO A 476 18.59 -21.53 27.86
N ARG A 477 18.01 -21.31 26.67
CA ARG A 477 18.64 -20.56 25.60
C ARG A 477 18.29 -19.09 25.76
N TYR A 478 19.27 -18.25 25.88
CA TYR A 478 19.07 -16.81 25.97
C TYR A 478 18.97 -16.16 24.59
N VAL A 479 18.23 -15.09 24.53
CA VAL A 479 18.06 -14.25 23.36
C VAL A 479 18.43 -12.82 23.73
N ALA A 480 19.23 -12.18 22.90
CA ALA A 480 19.55 -10.77 23.05
C ALA A 480 18.71 -9.95 22.06
N VAL A 481 18.00 -8.96 22.54
CA VAL A 481 17.29 -7.96 21.74
C VAL A 481 17.94 -6.61 21.99
N ASN A 482 18.44 -5.98 20.95
CA ASN A 482 19.16 -4.70 21.03
C ASN A 482 20.32 -4.70 22.06
N GLY A 483 20.92 -5.88 22.27
CA GLY A 483 22.01 -6.08 23.24
C GLY A 483 21.55 -6.38 24.67
N GLU A 484 20.26 -6.43 24.96
CA GLU A 484 19.71 -6.82 26.26
C GLU A 484 19.18 -8.26 26.23
N LEU A 485 19.41 -9.03 27.30
CA LEU A 485 18.88 -10.38 27.40
C LEU A 485 17.39 -10.36 27.74
N VAL A 486 16.62 -11.11 26.97
CA VAL A 486 15.17 -11.21 27.12
C VAL A 486 14.72 -12.67 27.18
N SER A 487 13.50 -12.91 27.62
CA SER A 487 12.86 -14.22 27.60
C SER A 487 12.19 -14.51 26.25
N GLY A 488 11.77 -15.76 26.02
CA GLY A 488 10.99 -16.15 24.84
C GLY A 488 9.62 -15.45 24.73
N PHE A 489 9.09 -14.93 25.82
CA PHE A 489 7.82 -14.17 25.88
C PHE A 489 8.00 -12.67 25.66
N TYR A 490 9.11 -12.26 25.10
CA TYR A 490 9.31 -10.85 24.75
C TYR A 490 8.53 -10.53 23.49
N ASP A 491 7.67 -9.52 23.55
CA ASP A 491 6.98 -8.94 22.41
C ASP A 491 7.97 -8.18 21.52
N ILE A 492 8.17 -8.66 20.32
CA ILE A 492 9.07 -8.05 19.34
C ILE A 492 8.49 -6.72 18.88
N LYS A 493 9.32 -5.69 18.89
CA LYS A 493 8.96 -4.33 18.47
C LYS A 493 9.58 -4.00 17.12
N ASP A 494 9.00 -3.01 16.46
CA ASP A 494 9.55 -2.50 15.20
C ASP A 494 10.97 -1.97 15.39
N GLY A 495 11.89 -2.43 14.55
CA GLY A 495 13.30 -2.09 14.60
C GLY A 495 14.16 -2.99 15.50
N ASP A 496 13.60 -4.00 16.15
CA ASP A 496 14.37 -4.88 17.06
C ASP A 496 15.43 -5.68 16.29
N ASP A 497 16.61 -5.77 16.89
CA ASP A 497 17.73 -6.59 16.43
C ASP A 497 17.94 -7.78 17.38
N ILE A 498 17.50 -8.97 16.93
CA ILE A 498 17.40 -10.18 17.73
C ILE A 498 18.57 -11.10 17.42
N TRP A 499 19.27 -11.51 18.44
CA TRP A 499 20.37 -12.46 18.36
C TRP A 499 20.13 -13.66 19.25
N PHE A 500 20.11 -14.85 18.69
CA PHE A 500 20.04 -16.09 19.43
C PHE A 500 21.42 -16.47 19.95
N LEU A 501 21.54 -16.67 21.26
CA LEU A 501 22.77 -17.11 21.89
C LEU A 501 22.81 -18.63 21.91
N ASP A 502 23.51 -19.19 20.94
CA ASP A 502 23.52 -20.63 20.67
C ASP A 502 24.58 -21.41 21.46
N TYR A 503 25.25 -20.77 22.37
CA TYR A 503 26.31 -21.38 23.17
C TYR A 503 26.37 -20.83 24.59
N TYR A 504 26.97 -21.64 25.46
CA TYR A 504 27.49 -21.19 26.74
C TYR A 504 29.01 -21.28 26.72
N THR A 505 29.71 -20.42 27.48
CA THR A 505 31.11 -20.68 27.78
C THR A 505 31.23 -21.77 28.84
N LEU A 506 32.30 -22.53 28.88
CA LEU A 506 32.53 -23.51 29.94
C LEU A 506 32.42 -22.90 31.34
N LYS A 507 32.91 -21.67 31.52
CA LYS A 507 32.78 -20.92 32.78
C LYS A 507 31.30 -20.80 33.17
N GLN A 508 30.45 -20.36 32.29
CA GLN A 508 29.01 -20.22 32.56
C GLN A 508 28.35 -21.57 32.85
N VAL A 509 28.76 -22.64 32.14
CA VAL A 509 28.24 -24.00 32.44
C VAL A 509 28.60 -24.44 33.82
N PHE A 510 29.85 -24.24 34.27
CA PHE A 510 30.29 -24.60 35.60
C PHE A 510 29.61 -23.76 36.70
N GLU A 511 29.45 -22.47 36.47
CA GLU A 511 28.71 -21.57 37.36
C GLU A 511 27.22 -21.98 37.47
N PHE A 512 26.57 -22.24 36.31
CA PHE A 512 25.18 -22.70 36.31
C PHE A 512 24.96 -24.02 37.05
N MET A 513 25.94 -24.93 37.01
CA MET A 513 25.86 -26.25 37.63
C MET A 513 26.44 -26.27 39.05
N ASP A 514 26.94 -25.13 39.55
CA ASP A 514 27.64 -25.02 40.83
C ASP A 514 28.73 -26.08 41.05
N ILE A 515 29.59 -26.25 40.02
CA ILE A 515 30.61 -27.30 39.97
C ILE A 515 32.00 -26.68 40.15
N ILE A 516 32.72 -27.19 41.14
CA ILE A 516 34.16 -26.96 41.29
C ILE A 516 34.90 -28.12 40.62
N TYR A 517 35.66 -27.84 39.59
CA TYR A 517 36.40 -28.82 38.84
C TYR A 517 37.87 -28.92 39.32
N SER A 518 38.46 -30.07 39.09
CA SER A 518 39.91 -30.28 39.29
C SER A 518 40.45 -31.03 38.10
N GLY A 519 41.59 -30.58 37.55
CA GLY A 519 42.23 -31.26 36.43
C GLY A 519 41.92 -30.65 35.07
N LYS A 520 41.94 -31.45 34.00
CA LYS A 520 41.73 -31.03 32.61
C LYS A 520 40.26 -31.15 32.25
N VAL A 521 39.74 -30.18 31.51
CA VAL A 521 38.39 -30.19 30.93
C VAL A 521 38.49 -30.48 29.44
N TYR A 522 37.60 -31.31 28.96
CA TYR A 522 37.50 -31.66 27.53
C TYR A 522 36.10 -31.32 27.01
N VAL A 523 36.05 -30.69 25.86
CA VAL A 523 34.81 -30.45 25.11
C VAL A 523 34.92 -31.27 23.80
N ASN A 524 33.97 -32.18 23.56
CA ASN A 524 34.00 -33.09 22.42
C ASN A 524 35.35 -33.82 22.29
N ASN A 525 35.89 -34.28 23.41
CA ASN A 525 37.19 -34.96 23.53
C ASN A 525 38.41 -34.08 23.18
N VAL A 526 38.26 -32.77 23.05
CA VAL A 526 39.37 -31.83 22.83
C VAL A 526 39.62 -31.07 24.13
N PRO A 527 40.90 -30.93 24.59
CA PRO A 527 41.22 -30.10 25.75
C PRO A 527 40.66 -28.69 25.57
N ALA A 528 40.01 -28.17 26.60
CA ALA A 528 39.28 -26.90 26.54
C ALA A 528 39.64 -26.02 27.73
N ASP A 529 39.52 -24.70 27.56
CA ASP A 529 39.64 -23.67 28.58
C ASP A 529 38.25 -23.12 28.98
N MET A 530 38.21 -22.25 29.99
CA MET A 530 36.96 -21.67 30.52
C MET A 530 36.20 -20.80 29.50
N ASN A 531 36.86 -20.30 28.47
CA ASN A 531 36.24 -19.48 27.42
C ASN A 531 35.75 -20.32 26.24
N THR A 532 36.00 -21.62 26.26
CA THR A 532 35.56 -22.53 25.20
C THR A 532 34.05 -22.55 25.13
N LYS A 533 33.49 -22.36 23.92
CA LYS A 533 32.06 -22.33 23.64
C LYS A 533 31.49 -23.74 23.58
N VAL A 534 30.41 -23.97 24.28
CA VAL A 534 29.64 -25.20 24.32
C VAL A 534 28.32 -24.98 23.60
N TYR A 535 28.13 -25.64 22.47
CA TYR A 535 26.92 -25.57 21.67
C TYR A 535 25.97 -26.74 21.96
N ASP A 536 24.79 -26.72 21.35
CA ASP A 536 23.82 -27.81 21.44
C ASP A 536 24.46 -29.16 21.01
N ASN A 537 24.17 -30.20 21.78
CA ASN A 537 24.72 -31.59 21.62
C ASN A 537 26.23 -31.74 21.84
N PHE A 538 26.91 -30.77 22.43
CA PHE A 538 28.32 -30.95 22.82
C PHE A 538 28.47 -31.85 24.05
N SER A 539 29.63 -32.45 24.20
CA SER A 539 29.97 -33.27 25.37
C SER A 539 31.10 -32.61 26.18
N ILE A 540 30.91 -32.51 27.47
CA ILE A 540 31.88 -32.00 28.45
C ILE A 540 32.30 -33.14 29.36
N LEU A 541 33.59 -33.34 29.50
CA LEU A 541 34.16 -34.31 30.43
C LEU A 541 35.15 -33.56 31.34
N CYS A 542 34.96 -33.69 32.64
CA CYS A 542 35.86 -33.11 33.63
C CYS A 542 35.84 -33.96 34.91
N GLU A 543 36.91 -33.87 35.70
CA GLU A 543 36.99 -34.42 37.05
C GLU A 543 36.38 -33.39 38.04
N ILE A 544 35.32 -33.79 38.74
CA ILE A 544 34.66 -32.98 39.73
C ILE A 544 35.41 -33.11 41.06
N LYS A 545 35.81 -32.01 41.68
CA LYS A 545 36.36 -32.03 43.03
C LYS A 545 35.18 -32.26 43.98
N LYS A 546 35.15 -33.45 44.63
CA LYS A 546 34.24 -33.67 45.75
C LYS A 546 34.77 -32.88 46.94
N GLU A 547 34.18 -31.76 47.22
CA GLU A 547 34.31 -31.16 48.55
C GLU A 547 33.46 -32.01 49.52
N GLU A 548 34.13 -32.76 50.40
CA GLU A 548 33.44 -33.24 51.59
C GLU A 548 33.11 -31.99 52.41
N PRO A 549 31.84 -31.76 52.81
CA PRO A 549 31.49 -30.63 53.63
C PRO A 549 32.31 -30.69 54.91
N ASN A 550 33.07 -29.64 55.21
CA ASN A 550 33.80 -29.49 56.44
C ASN A 550 32.80 -29.23 57.58
N TYR A 551 32.24 -30.32 58.07
CA TYR A 551 31.25 -30.25 59.15
C TYR A 551 31.75 -29.45 60.41
N ASN A 552 33.07 -29.41 60.61
CA ASN A 552 33.65 -28.63 61.73
C ASN A 552 33.54 -27.11 61.53
N GLU A 553 33.63 -26.62 60.25
CA GLU A 553 33.39 -25.19 59.94
C GLU A 553 31.90 -24.84 59.97
N LEU A 554 31.04 -25.76 59.51
CA LEU A 554 29.60 -25.58 59.59
C LEU A 554 29.11 -25.53 61.05
N TYR A 555 29.57 -26.44 61.89
CA TYR A 555 29.24 -26.45 63.29
C TYR A 555 29.81 -25.24 64.04
N ALA A 556 30.96 -24.73 63.64
CA ALA A 556 31.53 -23.50 64.21
C ALA A 556 30.73 -22.25 63.80
N LYS A 557 30.09 -22.27 62.65
CA LYS A 557 29.35 -21.11 62.12
C LYS A 557 27.88 -21.09 62.51
N TYR A 558 27.25 -22.26 62.67
CA TYR A 558 25.81 -22.38 62.87
C TYR A 558 25.40 -23.16 64.14
N GLY A 559 26.35 -23.64 64.90
CA GLY A 559 26.10 -24.51 66.08
C GLY A 559 25.83 -25.96 65.72
N GLU A 560 26.07 -26.89 66.60
CA GLU A 560 25.67 -28.29 66.39
C GLU A 560 24.16 -28.39 66.36
N PRO A 561 23.55 -29.08 65.38
CA PRO A 561 22.11 -29.26 65.32
C PRO A 561 21.66 -30.12 66.47
N GLU A 562 20.84 -29.58 67.39
CA GLU A 562 20.15 -30.39 68.39
C GLU A 562 19.10 -31.28 67.68
N PHE A 563 19.40 -32.54 67.53
CA PHE A 563 18.42 -33.52 67.06
C PHE A 563 17.54 -33.93 68.29
N PRO A 564 16.21 -33.88 68.09
CA PRO A 564 15.32 -34.44 69.14
C PRO A 564 15.58 -35.97 69.25
N THR A 565 15.83 -36.45 70.47
CA THR A 565 16.28 -37.82 70.73
C THR A 565 15.24 -38.90 70.53
N ASP A 566 14.05 -38.63 70.05
CA ASP A 566 12.92 -39.56 70.05
C ASP A 566 12.29 -39.89 68.70
N VAL A 567 12.98 -39.70 67.55
CA VAL A 567 12.45 -40.10 66.25
C VAL A 567 13.40 -41.06 65.55
N VAL A 568 13.18 -42.37 65.75
CA VAL A 568 13.82 -43.42 64.97
C VAL A 568 13.03 -43.58 63.66
N TYR A 569 13.54 -43.03 62.56
CA TYR A 569 13.05 -43.37 61.24
C TYR A 569 13.83 -44.56 60.68
N SER A 570 13.16 -45.68 60.41
CA SER A 570 13.75 -46.80 59.70
C SER A 570 13.91 -46.43 58.22
N ILE A 571 15.10 -46.59 57.68
CA ILE A 571 15.49 -46.23 56.27
C ILE A 571 14.74 -47.04 55.19
N ASN A 572 13.82 -47.93 55.60
CA ASN A 572 13.10 -48.81 54.66
C ASN A 572 11.74 -48.31 54.20
N GLU A 573 11.24 -47.17 54.69
CA GLU A 573 9.92 -46.65 54.28
C GLU A 573 9.96 -45.52 53.24
N ILE A 574 11.14 -44.97 52.91
CA ILE A 574 11.25 -43.85 51.96
C ILE A 574 11.33 -44.36 50.47
N ALA A 575 11.47 -45.66 50.26
CA ALA A 575 11.56 -46.20 48.90
C ALA A 575 10.22 -46.59 48.25
N SER A 576 9.08 -46.52 48.97
CA SER A 576 7.77 -46.97 48.44
C SER A 576 6.78 -45.84 48.14
N ASP A 577 7.06 -44.55 48.50
CA ASP A 577 6.08 -43.47 48.32
C ASP A 577 6.29 -42.59 47.06
N ASN A 578 7.30 -42.88 46.23
CA ASN A 578 7.52 -42.05 45.03
C ASN A 578 6.65 -42.43 43.82
N ASN A 579 5.73 -43.40 43.97
CA ASN A 579 4.85 -43.82 42.85
C ASN A 579 3.39 -43.35 43.00
N THR A 580 3.01 -42.59 44.04
CA THR A 580 1.63 -42.19 44.28
C THR A 580 1.39 -40.68 44.13
N VAL A 581 2.40 -39.87 43.84
CA VAL A 581 2.23 -38.40 43.68
C VAL A 581 1.90 -38.02 42.25
N ASN A 582 2.19 -38.85 41.22
CA ASN A 582 1.88 -38.51 39.82
C ASN A 582 0.46 -38.81 39.38
N ASP A 583 -0.34 -39.61 40.15
CA ASP A 583 -1.72 -39.94 39.73
C ASP A 583 -2.79 -38.99 40.30
N LYS A 584 -2.43 -38.08 41.21
CA LYS A 584 -3.39 -37.09 41.76
C LYS A 584 -3.44 -35.76 41.03
N TYR A 585 -2.45 -35.44 40.18
CA TYR A 585 -2.47 -34.20 39.39
C TYR A 585 -3.20 -34.33 38.06
N ASP A 586 -3.40 -35.56 37.56
CA ASP A 586 -4.04 -35.78 36.25
C ASP A 586 -5.57 -35.97 36.33
N SER A 587 -6.14 -36.14 37.51
CA SER A 587 -7.60 -36.30 37.69
C SER A 587 -8.35 -35.00 37.95
N THR A 588 -7.66 -33.92 38.38
CA THR A 588 -8.30 -32.61 38.63
C THR A 588 -8.38 -31.71 37.39
N LEU A 589 -7.64 -32.04 36.35
CA LEU A 589 -7.68 -31.29 35.07
C LEU A 589 -8.73 -31.84 34.08
N LYS A 590 -9.26 -33.03 34.29
CA LYS A 590 -10.29 -33.62 33.41
C LYS A 590 -11.74 -33.39 33.86
N GLU A 591 -12.00 -32.93 35.06
CA GLU A 591 -13.36 -32.66 35.54
C GLU A 591 -13.87 -31.22 35.27
N ASN A 592 -13.02 -30.29 34.81
CA ASN A 592 -13.44 -28.91 34.53
C ASN A 592 -13.72 -28.60 33.06
N ILE A 593 -13.75 -29.60 32.17
CA ILE A 593 -14.01 -29.39 30.72
C ILE A 593 -15.45 -29.76 30.30
N HIS A 594 -16.29 -30.28 31.21
CA HIS A 594 -17.67 -30.63 30.89
C HIS A 594 -18.66 -29.99 31.85
N LYS A 595 -18.79 -28.67 31.82
CA LYS A 595 -20.02 -27.93 32.24
C LYS A 595 -19.97 -26.50 31.69
N THR A 596 -20.26 -26.33 30.42
CA THR A 596 -20.84 -25.11 29.88
C THR A 596 -21.94 -25.53 28.92
N ASP A 597 -23.15 -25.53 29.44
CA ASP A 597 -24.34 -25.45 28.60
C ASP A 597 -25.26 -24.39 29.21
N GLU A 598 -25.69 -23.52 28.29
CA GLU A 598 -26.87 -22.67 28.36
C GLU A 598 -26.99 -21.60 29.47
N THR A 599 -27.00 -20.41 28.95
CA THR A 599 -27.49 -19.13 29.47
C THR A 599 -26.40 -18.09 29.78
N GLY A 600 -26.30 -17.15 28.85
CA GLY A 600 -25.53 -15.93 28.99
C GLY A 600 -26.13 -15.02 30.08
N ARG A 601 -25.29 -14.66 31.01
CA ARG A 601 -25.21 -13.41 31.77
C ARG A 601 -24.45 -13.71 33.05
N VAL A 602 -23.26 -13.13 33.18
CA VAL A 602 -22.58 -13.06 34.49
C VAL A 602 -22.23 -11.59 34.74
N ASP A 603 -22.85 -11.08 35.80
CA ASP A 603 -22.52 -9.79 36.42
C ASP A 603 -21.11 -9.84 37.02
N ALA A 604 -20.37 -8.74 36.79
CA ALA A 604 -19.10 -8.49 37.45
C ALA A 604 -19.34 -8.07 38.90
N ASN A 605 -18.86 -8.87 39.85
CA ASN A 605 -18.33 -8.40 41.12
C ASN A 605 -17.85 -9.56 41.99
N GLU A 606 -16.75 -9.34 42.65
CA GLU A 606 -16.17 -10.11 43.77
C GLU A 606 -15.40 -11.39 43.40
N ILE A 607 -14.07 -11.24 43.26
CA ILE A 607 -13.11 -12.24 43.69
C ILE A 607 -12.00 -11.53 44.49
N GLU A 608 -12.04 -11.73 45.79
CA GLU A 608 -10.96 -11.43 46.72
C GLU A 608 -9.74 -12.33 46.47
N THR A 609 -8.59 -11.70 46.47
CA THR A 609 -7.28 -12.33 46.33
C THR A 609 -6.86 -13.00 47.64
N HIS A 610 -6.58 -14.28 47.63
CA HIS A 610 -5.69 -14.91 48.59
C HIS A 610 -4.38 -15.32 47.93
N SER A 611 -3.34 -14.58 48.26
CA SER A 611 -1.96 -14.87 47.93
C SER A 611 -1.36 -15.90 48.91
N THR A 612 -0.82 -17.01 48.40
CA THR A 612 0.18 -17.78 49.13
C THR A 612 1.20 -18.31 48.13
N GLY A 613 2.47 -17.99 48.38
CA GLY A 613 3.60 -18.66 47.74
C GLY A 613 4.62 -17.72 47.09
N GLY A 614 5.28 -16.88 47.91
CA GLY A 614 6.54 -16.27 47.50
C GLY A 614 7.67 -17.21 47.84
N GLU A 615 8.62 -17.35 46.93
CA GLU A 615 10.04 -17.63 47.20
C GLU A 615 10.89 -17.95 45.95
N THR A 616 10.30 -18.04 44.76
CA THR A 616 11.07 -18.32 43.53
C THR A 616 11.42 -17.06 42.70
N ALA A 617 10.75 -15.94 42.94
CA ALA A 617 11.00 -14.69 42.19
C ALA A 617 12.21 -13.88 42.71
N GLY A 618 12.62 -14.10 43.93
CA GLY A 618 13.76 -13.40 44.56
C GLY A 618 15.13 -13.92 44.11
N GLU A 619 15.23 -15.22 43.93
CA GLU A 619 16.49 -15.86 43.49
C GLU A 619 16.78 -15.62 41.99
N GLN A 620 15.75 -15.63 41.16
CA GLN A 620 15.90 -15.28 39.74
C GLN A 620 16.26 -13.81 39.51
N LYS A 621 15.77 -12.93 40.39
CA LYS A 621 16.08 -11.50 40.29
C LYS A 621 17.52 -11.20 40.70
N ASN A 622 18.04 -11.88 41.70
CA ASN A 622 19.45 -11.76 42.12
C ASN A 622 20.42 -12.34 41.10
N PHE A 623 20.06 -13.44 40.44
CA PHE A 623 20.84 -14.01 39.33
C PHE A 623 20.90 -13.08 38.13
N MET A 624 19.77 -12.46 37.75
CA MET A 624 19.69 -11.50 36.67
C MET A 624 20.41 -10.18 36.94
N GLU A 625 20.44 -9.73 38.22
CA GLU A 625 21.21 -8.54 38.61
C GLU A 625 22.72 -8.78 38.58
N ASN A 626 23.18 -9.97 38.92
CA ASN A 626 24.59 -10.33 38.84
C ASN A 626 25.08 -10.43 37.37
N ILE A 627 24.28 -11.00 36.49
CA ILE A 627 24.58 -11.04 35.04
C ILE A 627 24.62 -9.62 34.46
N LYS A 628 23.68 -8.75 34.81
CA LYS A 628 23.68 -7.34 34.39
C LYS A 628 24.92 -6.56 34.85
N LYS A 629 25.45 -6.89 35.99
CA LYS A 629 26.63 -6.24 36.57
C LYS A 629 27.93 -6.67 35.88
N GLU A 630 28.04 -7.94 35.51
CA GLU A 630 29.20 -8.45 34.75
C GLU A 630 29.19 -7.99 33.30
N ILE A 631 28.02 -7.84 32.66
CA ILE A 631 27.89 -7.30 31.29
C ILE A 631 28.24 -5.80 31.23
N ALA A 632 27.98 -5.06 32.31
CA ALA A 632 28.31 -3.63 32.37
C ALA A 632 29.81 -3.35 32.60
N ASP A 633 30.54 -4.29 33.21
CA ASP A 633 31.99 -4.16 33.50
C ASP A 633 32.88 -4.64 32.33
N GLU A 634 32.37 -5.52 31.42
CA GLU A 634 33.05 -5.89 30.21
C GLU A 634 32.55 -5.01 29.04
N LYS A 635 33.31 -4.00 28.64
CA LYS A 635 33.13 -3.24 27.41
C LYS A 635 33.18 -4.17 26.21
N TRP A 636 32.02 -4.58 25.72
CA TRP A 636 31.88 -5.22 24.41
C TRP A 636 32.14 -4.19 23.32
N THR A 637 33.40 -4.07 22.93
CA THR A 637 33.75 -3.39 21.69
C THR A 637 33.43 -4.33 20.54
N MET A 638 32.29 -4.11 19.86
CA MET A 638 32.08 -4.69 18.53
C MET A 638 33.08 -4.09 17.57
N ALA A 639 34.07 -4.87 17.18
CA ALA A 639 34.87 -4.58 16.00
C ALA A 639 34.01 -4.86 14.76
N SER A 640 33.56 -3.80 14.10
CA SER A 640 33.04 -3.86 12.75
C SER A 640 34.17 -4.27 11.82
N THR A 641 34.15 -5.48 11.34
CA THR A 641 34.94 -5.89 10.17
C THR A 641 34.14 -5.61 8.91
N LYS A 642 34.77 -4.82 8.03
CA LYS A 642 34.32 -4.41 6.69
C LYS A 642 33.97 -5.58 5.79
#